data_319fa3ee3f79e93b86941b52b02edaaa
#
_entry.id   319fa3ee3f79e93b86941b52b02edaaa
#
_cell.length_a   1.000
_cell.length_b   1.000
_cell.length_c   1.000
_cell.angle_alpha   90.00
_cell.angle_beta   90.00
_cell.angle_gamma   90.00
#
_symmetry.space_group_name_H-M   'P 1'
#
loop_
_entity.id
_entity.type
_entity.pdbx_description
1 polymer ?
#
loop_
_entity_poly.entity_id
_entity_poly.type
_entity_poly.pdbx_seq_one_letter_code
_entity_poly.pdbx_strand_id
1 'polypeptide(L)'
;MSILQTIDLKKYYGTEPNITRALDGVNFSVNDGEFVAVVGTSGSGKSTPVSYTHLDVYKRQAFAVSLMMVLALYNLGTDRENRLYLQGRYQGSFINSTSTVFEKLEHNNQIEAVGKEAAMGTSRINDYTLDVYYRDQNALELKGVTDLLGKMPEAENEIIVEQSYLEHLGLPVQLDQTVTLDMPFGENQTYHVCGIIQSSNASRIYQVIVSDGLYSRYEKANCYDLLVRVKNTENMDSETLKLLINEIAEQSGVPEQYVMYSSTYFGLAEEKSTQELLVIIGASSLIVLACSLVIYSLFYISVIGKTHEYGRLRVLGATSVQIKRIVRKESFLLSCAAIPIGVVLGSVLGYCFVPDGWHWMTTLECAVVIALVIEIALKIAVHTPVKKASMVSPIEALQINTTDTPATEKTRIEHRKITPSSLARMSFARNKKKAILTVLSLGFAGVLLMCAATYLNSTDVESMAKQQFTNGDIVLSLDPANTNAEDRPAGINALQTKNPLDEVLEETISDMDGVKNIEFIQGCVSNMEFPTAFKDGNSHFFTQIGIPENQYEAFSQGLIEGTADRQKLINGKGVIVDNSTKLLSDYYNYTPQIGDIVKVETADGQWEEFTVMGIGKAPNLGGDSASFYFPQELLPMMKENVSNFNITCIVDVEREQLTEVENKIFQLAENRGGIEVFSISDIITYLQEEMNNIKMPLYGLVFFIAVFGLISLINTLMTNIISRQQEFGILQSVGLSSKQFSKMLQTECFYYVAGTAILTLTIGTLAGFILCKVFNQVGTFGTLTYHFPVLEISIYFIALFFILAAYSVFSVRYSKRHPVIERIKTMG
;
A
#
# COMPACT_ATOMS: atom_id res chain seq x y z
N MET A 1 -42.88 9.60 38.31
CA MET A 1 -42.74 10.44 39.52
C MET A 1 -42.09 11.76 39.10
N SER A 2 -42.59 12.88 39.63
CA SER A 2 -42.00 14.20 39.36
C SER A 2 -40.62 14.25 40.05
N ILE A 3 -39.57 14.48 39.27
CA ILE A 3 -38.17 14.62 39.73
C ILE A 3 -37.92 15.99 40.32
N LEU A 4 -38.64 17.00 39.80
CA LEU A 4 -38.56 18.37 40.26
C LEU A 4 -39.92 18.99 40.15
N GLN A 5 -40.35 19.64 41.24
CA GLN A 5 -41.60 20.37 41.29
C GLN A 5 -41.35 21.72 42.02
N THR A 6 -41.80 22.81 41.41
CA THR A 6 -41.81 24.09 42.06
C THR A 6 -43.26 24.56 42.22
N ILE A 7 -43.59 25.09 43.38
CA ILE A 7 -44.91 25.59 43.73
C ILE A 7 -44.73 26.99 44.25
N ASP A 8 -45.32 27.96 43.57
CA ASP A 8 -45.29 29.41 43.92
C ASP A 8 -43.87 29.94 44.20
N LEU A 9 -42.89 29.51 43.35
CA LEU A 9 -41.48 29.90 43.52
C LEU A 9 -41.33 31.42 43.27
N LYS A 10 -40.95 32.16 44.31
CA LYS A 10 -40.74 33.62 44.28
C LYS A 10 -39.26 33.92 44.57
N LYS A 11 -38.67 34.84 43.81
CA LYS A 11 -37.35 35.41 44.07
C LYS A 11 -37.30 36.85 43.67
N TYR A 12 -37.16 37.70 44.71
CA TYR A 12 -37.07 39.14 44.56
C TYR A 12 -35.65 39.58 44.92
N TYR A 13 -35.13 40.57 44.18
CA TYR A 13 -33.83 41.20 44.43
C TYR A 13 -34.02 42.72 44.63
N GLY A 14 -33.31 43.30 45.60
CA GLY A 14 -33.36 44.71 45.93
C GLY A 14 -34.21 44.96 47.15
N THR A 15 -34.21 46.27 47.60
CA THR A 15 -35.04 46.80 48.71
C THR A 15 -35.95 47.86 48.16
N GLU A 16 -37.10 48.03 48.77
CA GLU A 16 -38.04 49.12 48.35
C GLU A 16 -37.31 50.46 48.28
N PRO A 17 -37.56 51.34 47.22
CA PRO A 17 -38.58 51.11 46.15
C PRO A 17 -38.10 50.35 44.92
N ASN A 18 -36.90 49.80 44.86
CA ASN A 18 -36.29 49.14 43.66
C ASN A 18 -36.22 47.62 43.83
N ILE A 19 -37.34 46.97 43.89
CA ILE A 19 -37.42 45.49 43.90
C ILE A 19 -37.51 44.95 42.50
N THR A 20 -36.56 44.14 42.10
CA THR A 20 -36.65 43.36 40.86
C THR A 20 -37.23 41.99 41.18
N ARG A 21 -38.42 41.70 40.70
CA ARG A 21 -39.08 40.39 40.82
C ARG A 21 -38.53 39.43 39.74
N ALA A 22 -37.47 38.68 40.06
CA ALA A 22 -36.83 37.81 39.13
C ALA A 22 -37.66 36.51 38.89
N LEU A 23 -38.35 36.01 39.91
CA LEU A 23 -39.33 34.96 39.80
C LEU A 23 -40.53 35.36 40.68
N ASP A 24 -41.71 35.24 40.19
CA ASP A 24 -42.96 35.64 40.85
C ASP A 24 -44.06 34.60 40.61
N GLY A 25 -44.14 33.58 41.52
CA GLY A 25 -45.19 32.57 41.44
C GLY A 25 -44.96 31.49 40.38
N VAL A 26 -43.72 31.08 40.14
CA VAL A 26 -43.43 30.05 39.11
C VAL A 26 -43.78 28.67 39.60
N ASN A 27 -44.68 28.00 38.86
CA ASN A 27 -45.08 26.62 39.10
C ASN A 27 -44.71 25.77 37.90
N PHE A 28 -43.89 24.75 38.08
CA PHE A 28 -43.62 23.74 37.05
C PHE A 28 -43.21 22.42 37.71
N SER A 29 -43.41 21.35 36.95
CA SER A 29 -42.99 20.02 37.36
C SER A 29 -42.29 19.32 36.20
N VAL A 30 -41.26 18.52 36.50
CA VAL A 30 -40.53 17.72 35.55
C VAL A 30 -40.61 16.26 35.97
N ASN A 31 -41.06 15.38 35.08
CA ASN A 31 -41.16 13.96 35.34
C ASN A 31 -39.90 13.21 34.91
N ASP A 32 -39.77 11.98 35.40
CA ASP A 32 -38.65 11.12 34.99
C ASP A 32 -38.69 10.84 33.51
N GLY A 33 -37.59 11.15 32.80
CA GLY A 33 -37.49 11.03 31.34
C GLY A 33 -38.01 12.22 30.55
N GLU A 34 -38.58 13.25 31.17
CA GLU A 34 -39.10 14.47 30.52
C GLU A 34 -37.96 15.47 30.28
N PHE A 35 -37.95 16.06 29.09
CA PHE A 35 -36.99 17.10 28.71
C PHE A 35 -37.73 18.46 28.68
N VAL A 36 -37.39 19.34 29.63
CA VAL A 36 -38.01 20.66 29.71
C VAL A 36 -37.01 21.74 29.35
N ALA A 37 -37.37 22.58 28.38
CA ALA A 37 -36.61 23.75 27.99
C ALA A 37 -37.28 25.06 28.48
N VAL A 38 -36.55 25.87 29.23
CA VAL A 38 -36.99 27.16 29.68
C VAL A 38 -36.62 28.26 28.67
N VAL A 39 -37.61 28.87 28.01
CA VAL A 39 -37.43 29.90 26.97
C VAL A 39 -37.89 31.28 27.50
N GLY A 40 -37.21 32.33 27.16
CA GLY A 40 -37.55 33.72 27.56
C GLY A 40 -36.69 34.79 26.89
N THR A 41 -36.98 36.09 27.05
CA THR A 41 -36.31 37.22 26.36
C THR A 41 -34.82 37.40 26.79
N SER A 42 -34.08 38.17 26.00
CA SER A 42 -32.64 38.44 26.26
C SER A 42 -32.42 39.07 27.64
N GLY A 43 -31.52 38.54 28.43
CA GLY A 43 -31.21 38.97 29.79
C GLY A 43 -31.64 38.03 30.92
N SER A 44 -32.45 36.99 30.66
CA SER A 44 -32.92 36.00 31.64
C SER A 44 -31.98 34.79 31.85
N GLY A 45 -30.70 34.88 31.51
CA GLY A 45 -29.72 33.82 31.82
C GLY A 45 -29.78 32.56 30.96
N LYS A 46 -30.46 32.58 29.80
CA LYS A 46 -30.70 31.44 28.93
C LYS A 46 -29.61 31.14 27.90
N SER A 47 -28.63 31.99 27.76
CA SER A 47 -27.66 31.82 26.72
C SER A 47 -26.59 30.82 27.14
N THR A 48 -26.64 29.71 26.47
CA THR A 48 -25.49 28.97 25.95
C THR A 48 -25.17 27.67 26.55
N PRO A 49 -25.53 26.62 25.85
CA PRO A 49 -24.51 25.58 25.53
C PRO A 49 -24.48 25.09 24.07
N VAL A 50 -25.27 25.70 23.16
CA VAL A 50 -25.44 25.12 21.82
C VAL A 50 -24.16 25.20 20.93
N SER A 51 -23.30 26.20 21.14
CA SER A 51 -22.14 26.42 20.23
C SER A 51 -20.98 25.46 20.43
N TYR A 52 -20.85 24.83 21.61
CA TYR A 52 -19.70 23.94 21.91
C TYR A 52 -19.91 22.48 21.51
N THR A 53 -21.14 21.98 21.62
CA THR A 53 -21.46 20.58 21.33
C THR A 53 -21.28 20.23 19.85
N HIS A 54 -21.62 21.13 18.94
CA HIS A 54 -21.44 20.89 17.50
C HIS A 54 -19.98 20.79 17.08
N LEU A 55 -19.09 21.63 17.60
CA LEU A 55 -17.67 21.58 17.28
C LEU A 55 -16.98 20.29 17.80
N ASP A 56 -17.42 19.75 18.93
CA ASP A 56 -16.84 18.52 19.50
C ASP A 56 -17.25 17.26 18.73
N VAL A 57 -18.42 17.24 18.10
CA VAL A 57 -18.88 16.15 17.24
C VAL A 57 -18.03 16.05 15.97
N TYR A 58 -17.80 17.17 15.28
CA TYR A 58 -16.99 17.21 14.04
C TYR A 58 -15.54 16.75 14.25
N LYS A 59 -14.98 16.96 15.44
CA LYS A 59 -13.59 16.59 15.76
C LYS A 59 -13.41 15.09 15.91
N ARG A 60 -14.42 14.39 16.42
CA ARG A 60 -14.39 12.92 16.59
C ARG A 60 -14.68 12.21 15.28
N GLN A 61 -15.50 12.83 14.42
CA GLN A 61 -15.78 12.35 13.09
C GLN A 61 -14.51 12.30 12.23
N ALA A 62 -13.71 13.39 12.24
CA ALA A 62 -12.44 13.43 11.51
C ALA A 62 -11.45 12.34 11.98
N PHE A 63 -11.45 12.02 13.27
CA PHE A 63 -10.62 10.94 13.81
C PHE A 63 -11.06 9.55 13.33
N ALA A 64 -12.34 9.24 13.44
CA ALA A 64 -12.88 7.95 12.99
C ALA A 64 -12.71 7.78 11.47
N VAL A 65 -12.89 8.86 10.68
CA VAL A 65 -12.69 8.87 9.24
C VAL A 65 -11.23 8.61 8.88
N SER A 66 -10.27 9.30 9.51
CA SER A 66 -8.85 9.10 9.21
C SER A 66 -8.37 7.69 9.58
N LEU A 67 -8.83 7.15 10.70
CA LEU A 67 -8.47 5.80 11.12
C LEU A 67 -9.10 4.73 10.20
N MET A 68 -10.39 4.90 9.83
CA MET A 68 -11.05 4.00 8.87
C MET A 68 -10.39 4.08 7.50
N MET A 69 -10.03 5.27 7.05
CA MET A 69 -9.34 5.44 5.78
C MET A 69 -8.00 4.70 5.77
N VAL A 70 -7.18 4.83 6.82
CA VAL A 70 -5.91 4.14 6.92
C VAL A 70 -6.08 2.62 6.96
N LEU A 71 -7.03 2.11 7.74
CA LEU A 71 -7.27 0.67 7.85
C LEU A 71 -7.98 0.10 6.62
N ALA A 72 -8.88 0.85 6.00
CA ALA A 72 -9.53 0.43 4.75
C ALA A 72 -8.55 0.40 3.57
N LEU A 73 -7.65 1.36 3.48
CA LEU A 73 -6.67 1.42 2.40
C LEU A 73 -5.57 0.37 2.53
N TYR A 74 -5.17 0.00 3.74
CA TYR A 74 -4.00 -0.86 3.93
C TYR A 74 -4.32 -2.35 4.11
N ASN A 75 -5.40 -2.70 4.82
CA ASN A 75 -5.70 -4.10 5.12
C ASN A 75 -6.84 -4.70 4.28
N LEU A 76 -7.79 -3.89 3.83
CA LEU A 76 -8.95 -4.38 3.12
C LEU A 76 -8.72 -4.47 1.62
N GLY A 77 -7.93 -3.56 1.05
CA GLY A 77 -7.61 -3.58 -0.37
C GLY A 77 -6.77 -4.81 -0.74
N THR A 78 -5.54 -4.85 -0.26
CA THR A 78 -4.56 -5.87 -0.66
C THR A 78 -4.89 -7.29 -0.24
N ASP A 79 -5.24 -7.53 1.02
CA ASP A 79 -5.58 -8.91 1.46
C ASP A 79 -6.81 -9.46 0.79
N ARG A 80 -7.67 -8.57 0.41
CA ARG A 80 -8.92 -8.99 -0.17
C ARG A 80 -8.86 -9.04 -1.69
N GLU A 81 -8.20 -8.12 -2.33
CA GLU A 81 -7.85 -8.21 -3.74
C GLU A 81 -7.12 -9.52 -4.00
N ASN A 82 -6.17 -9.88 -3.16
CA ASN A 82 -5.52 -11.19 -3.18
C ASN A 82 -6.49 -12.34 -2.91
N ARG A 83 -7.38 -12.25 -1.93
CA ARG A 83 -8.38 -13.30 -1.67
C ARG A 83 -9.42 -13.41 -2.78
N LEU A 84 -9.87 -12.32 -3.35
CA LEU A 84 -10.76 -12.33 -4.51
C LEU A 84 -10.05 -12.84 -5.75
N TYR A 85 -8.79 -12.46 -5.92
CA TYR A 85 -7.96 -12.97 -6.98
C TYR A 85 -7.75 -14.49 -6.85
N LEU A 86 -7.59 -14.99 -5.64
CA LEU A 86 -7.47 -16.42 -5.35
C LEU A 86 -8.82 -17.18 -5.38
N GLN A 87 -9.93 -16.47 -5.15
CA GLN A 87 -11.27 -17.05 -5.28
C GLN A 87 -11.51 -17.44 -6.73
N GLY A 88 -11.78 -18.71 -6.98
CA GLY A 88 -11.98 -19.22 -8.32
C GLY A 88 -10.71 -19.65 -9.05
N ARG A 89 -9.50 -19.38 -8.54
CA ARG A 89 -8.24 -19.76 -9.19
C ARG A 89 -7.84 -21.19 -8.92
N TYR A 90 -7.09 -21.81 -9.87
CA TYR A 90 -6.48 -23.11 -9.67
C TYR A 90 -5.34 -23.05 -8.65
N GLN A 91 -5.17 -24.15 -7.93
CA GLN A 91 -4.12 -24.31 -6.93
C GLN A 91 -2.97 -25.17 -7.42
N GLY A 92 -3.27 -26.15 -8.27
CA GLY A 92 -2.28 -27.00 -8.91
C GLY A 92 -2.64 -27.27 -10.35
N SER A 93 -1.65 -27.69 -11.14
CA SER A 93 -1.87 -28.17 -12.48
C SER A 93 -1.16 -29.52 -12.67
N PHE A 94 -1.81 -30.44 -13.36
CA PHE A 94 -1.28 -31.72 -13.72
C PHE A 94 -0.91 -31.70 -15.20
N ILE A 95 0.36 -31.42 -15.47
CA ILE A 95 0.85 -31.23 -16.82
C ILE A 95 0.92 -32.52 -17.59
N ASN A 96 0.84 -32.44 -18.90
CA ASN A 96 0.96 -33.55 -19.83
C ASN A 96 -0.04 -34.69 -19.53
N SER A 97 -1.25 -34.37 -19.10
CA SER A 97 -2.26 -35.35 -18.68
C SER A 97 -3.26 -35.69 -19.78
N THR A 98 -3.82 -36.89 -19.71
CA THR A 98 -4.77 -37.41 -20.71
C THR A 98 -6.23 -37.19 -20.31
N SER A 99 -7.17 -37.31 -21.26
CA SER A 99 -8.60 -37.24 -20.98
C SER A 99 -9.06 -38.28 -19.94
N THR A 100 -8.36 -39.40 -19.81
CA THR A 100 -8.69 -40.41 -18.78
C THR A 100 -8.37 -39.95 -17.36
N VAL A 101 -7.33 -39.13 -17.20
CA VAL A 101 -7.00 -38.50 -15.92
C VAL A 101 -8.04 -37.40 -15.59
N PHE A 102 -8.42 -36.61 -16.58
CA PHE A 102 -9.50 -35.62 -16.43
C PHE A 102 -10.79 -36.22 -15.89
N GLU A 103 -11.26 -37.33 -16.49
CA GLU A 103 -12.48 -38.02 -16.03
C GLU A 103 -12.38 -38.51 -14.57
N LYS A 104 -11.21 -39.00 -14.14
CA LYS A 104 -10.98 -39.36 -12.73
C LYS A 104 -11.05 -38.16 -11.79
N LEU A 105 -10.44 -37.05 -12.19
CA LEU A 105 -10.43 -35.81 -11.41
C LEU A 105 -11.82 -35.20 -11.29
N GLU A 106 -12.60 -35.20 -12.38
CA GLU A 106 -13.97 -34.68 -12.38
C GLU A 106 -14.89 -35.46 -11.41
N HIS A 107 -14.63 -36.76 -11.23
CA HIS A 107 -15.37 -37.60 -10.30
C HIS A 107 -14.78 -37.63 -8.87
N ASN A 108 -13.69 -36.92 -8.61
CA ASN A 108 -13.06 -36.88 -7.28
C ASN A 108 -13.81 -35.92 -6.35
N ASN A 109 -14.27 -36.44 -5.21
CA ASN A 109 -15.05 -35.66 -4.23
C ASN A 109 -14.30 -34.50 -3.59
N GLN A 110 -12.96 -34.52 -3.59
CA GLN A 110 -12.09 -33.49 -3.02
C GLN A 110 -11.88 -32.31 -3.98
N ILE A 111 -12.17 -32.50 -5.27
CA ILE A 111 -11.99 -31.47 -6.30
C ILE A 111 -13.26 -30.64 -6.44
N GLU A 112 -13.10 -29.34 -6.48
CA GLU A 112 -14.17 -28.36 -6.73
C GLU A 112 -14.38 -28.14 -8.22
N ALA A 113 -13.29 -27.92 -8.94
CA ALA A 113 -13.30 -27.72 -10.38
C ALA A 113 -12.00 -28.26 -11.01
N VAL A 114 -12.11 -28.74 -12.24
CA VAL A 114 -10.99 -29.11 -13.09
C VAL A 114 -11.21 -28.54 -14.49
N GLY A 115 -10.16 -27.95 -15.07
CA GLY A 115 -10.21 -27.36 -16.42
C GLY A 115 -9.07 -27.90 -17.29
N LYS A 116 -9.32 -27.98 -18.60
CA LYS A 116 -8.35 -28.40 -19.61
C LYS A 116 -7.70 -27.17 -20.23
N GLU A 117 -6.38 -27.10 -20.16
CA GLU A 117 -5.56 -26.12 -20.87
C GLU A 117 -4.54 -26.88 -21.75
N ALA A 118 -4.26 -26.35 -22.92
CA ALA A 118 -3.13 -26.81 -23.73
C ALA A 118 -2.48 -25.60 -24.42
N ALA A 119 -1.19 -25.41 -24.22
CA ALA A 119 -0.41 -24.43 -24.93
C ALA A 119 -0.12 -24.96 -26.36
N MET A 120 -0.55 -24.20 -27.35
CA MET A 120 -0.37 -24.59 -28.76
C MET A 120 0.85 -23.94 -29.39
N GLY A 121 1.42 -22.95 -28.74
CA GLY A 121 2.61 -22.24 -29.16
C GLY A 121 2.44 -20.74 -29.12
N THR A 122 3.52 -20.06 -29.42
CA THR A 122 3.62 -18.62 -29.43
C THR A 122 3.94 -18.12 -30.84
N SER A 123 3.23 -17.13 -31.32
CA SER A 123 3.51 -16.46 -32.58
C SER A 123 3.86 -15.01 -32.32
N ARG A 124 4.98 -14.54 -32.88
CA ARG A 124 5.35 -13.14 -32.79
C ARG A 124 4.95 -12.43 -34.08
N ILE A 125 4.23 -11.34 -33.94
CA ILE A 125 3.73 -10.56 -35.06
C ILE A 125 4.11 -9.09 -34.84
N ASN A 126 5.08 -8.59 -35.60
CA ASN A 126 5.62 -7.25 -35.47
C ASN A 126 6.17 -6.97 -34.04
N ASP A 127 5.55 -6.06 -33.31
CA ASP A 127 5.99 -5.59 -31.99
C ASP A 127 5.24 -6.25 -30.81
N TYR A 128 4.52 -7.33 -31.08
CA TYR A 128 3.78 -8.06 -30.04
C TYR A 128 3.88 -9.59 -30.18
N THR A 129 3.60 -10.26 -29.10
CA THR A 129 3.59 -11.71 -29.01
C THR A 129 2.16 -12.20 -28.82
N LEU A 130 1.81 -13.28 -29.53
CA LEU A 130 0.51 -13.91 -29.47
C LEU A 130 0.65 -15.34 -28.94
N ASP A 131 0.22 -15.56 -27.71
CA ASP A 131 0.20 -16.88 -27.10
C ASP A 131 -1.10 -17.60 -27.43
N VAL A 132 -1.03 -18.75 -28.05
CA VAL A 132 -2.19 -19.50 -28.49
C VAL A 132 -2.44 -20.68 -27.56
N TYR A 133 -3.64 -20.72 -27.00
CA TYR A 133 -4.09 -21.75 -26.07
C TYR A 133 -5.39 -22.40 -26.53
N TYR A 134 -5.53 -23.66 -26.23
CA TYR A 134 -6.83 -24.29 -26.04
C TYR A 134 -7.19 -24.22 -24.56
N ARG A 135 -8.39 -23.75 -24.24
CA ARG A 135 -8.95 -23.76 -22.88
C ARG A 135 -10.42 -24.10 -22.93
N ASP A 136 -10.84 -25.01 -22.07
CA ASP A 136 -12.27 -25.20 -21.83
C ASP A 136 -12.81 -24.09 -20.91
N GLN A 137 -14.11 -24.05 -20.74
CA GLN A 137 -14.77 -23.01 -19.93
C GLN A 137 -14.26 -23.04 -18.47
N ASN A 138 -14.06 -24.22 -17.88
CA ASN A 138 -13.54 -24.36 -16.52
C ASN A 138 -12.12 -23.82 -16.40
N ALA A 139 -11.24 -24.10 -17.38
CA ALA A 139 -9.88 -23.58 -17.37
C ALA A 139 -9.87 -22.06 -17.46
N LEU A 140 -10.76 -21.47 -18.25
CA LEU A 140 -10.90 -20.04 -18.36
C LEU A 140 -11.29 -19.41 -16.99
N GLU A 141 -12.28 -19.98 -16.33
CA GLU A 141 -12.73 -19.55 -15.01
C GLU A 141 -11.61 -19.72 -13.94
N LEU A 142 -10.90 -20.86 -13.96
CA LEU A 142 -9.80 -21.16 -13.06
C LEU A 142 -8.56 -20.25 -13.29
N LYS A 143 -8.40 -19.69 -14.48
CA LYS A 143 -7.43 -18.60 -14.78
C LYS A 143 -7.96 -17.21 -14.37
N GLY A 144 -9.22 -17.17 -13.91
CA GLY A 144 -9.87 -15.96 -13.39
C GLY A 144 -10.47 -15.04 -14.45
N VAL A 145 -10.74 -15.57 -15.60
CA VAL A 145 -11.53 -14.85 -16.61
C VAL A 145 -13.02 -15.01 -16.25
N THR A 146 -13.58 -13.98 -15.65
CA THR A 146 -15.01 -13.93 -15.24
C THR A 146 -15.88 -13.16 -16.22
N ASP A 147 -15.27 -12.26 -16.99
CA ASP A 147 -15.96 -11.31 -17.85
C ASP A 147 -15.66 -11.58 -19.33
N LEU A 148 -16.12 -12.75 -19.82
CA LEU A 148 -16.08 -13.05 -21.24
C LEU A 148 -17.27 -12.37 -21.95
N LEU A 149 -16.97 -11.46 -22.85
CA LEU A 149 -17.95 -10.91 -23.78
C LEU A 149 -18.11 -11.87 -24.96
N GLY A 150 -19.30 -12.45 -25.16
CA GLY A 150 -19.54 -13.40 -26.26
C GLY A 150 -19.68 -14.84 -25.79
N LYS A 151 -19.14 -15.80 -26.55
CA LYS A 151 -19.26 -17.24 -26.30
C LYS A 151 -17.92 -17.96 -26.47
N MET A 152 -17.85 -19.22 -25.98
CA MET A 152 -16.72 -20.13 -26.26
C MET A 152 -16.67 -20.47 -27.76
N PRO A 153 -15.44 -20.66 -28.33
CA PRO A 153 -15.29 -21.02 -29.73
C PRO A 153 -15.73 -22.47 -29.99
N GLU A 154 -16.68 -22.66 -30.89
CA GLU A 154 -17.20 -23.98 -31.27
C GLU A 154 -16.69 -24.40 -32.65
N ALA A 155 -16.62 -23.47 -33.59
CA ALA A 155 -16.11 -23.72 -34.93
C ALA A 155 -14.59 -23.57 -34.99
N GLU A 156 -13.92 -24.28 -35.92
CA GLU A 156 -12.46 -24.26 -36.07
C GLU A 156 -11.90 -22.88 -36.40
N ASN A 157 -12.71 -22.00 -36.99
CA ASN A 157 -12.33 -20.64 -37.32
C ASN A 157 -12.83 -19.60 -36.29
N GLU A 158 -13.40 -20.04 -35.18
CA GLU A 158 -13.79 -19.16 -34.07
C GLU A 158 -12.68 -19.05 -33.04
N ILE A 159 -12.46 -17.84 -32.54
CA ILE A 159 -11.45 -17.57 -31.50
C ILE A 159 -11.97 -16.58 -30.45
N ILE A 160 -11.37 -16.66 -29.27
CA ILE A 160 -11.46 -15.61 -28.25
C ILE A 160 -10.16 -14.84 -28.27
N VAL A 161 -10.22 -13.52 -28.15
CA VAL A 161 -9.06 -12.62 -28.08
C VAL A 161 -9.18 -11.67 -26.90
N GLU A 162 -8.07 -11.09 -26.49
CA GLU A 162 -8.05 -10.04 -25.48
C GLU A 162 -8.51 -8.70 -26.05
N GLN A 163 -9.20 -7.87 -25.26
CA GLN A 163 -9.59 -6.51 -25.64
C GLN A 163 -8.40 -5.67 -26.04
N SER A 164 -7.34 -5.70 -25.23
CA SER A 164 -6.09 -4.97 -25.45
C SER A 164 -5.42 -5.32 -26.78
N TYR A 165 -5.59 -6.56 -27.25
CA TYR A 165 -5.11 -6.98 -28.56
C TYR A 165 -5.83 -6.27 -29.71
N LEU A 166 -7.16 -6.18 -29.64
CA LEU A 166 -7.96 -5.47 -30.66
C LEU A 166 -7.63 -3.97 -30.68
N GLU A 167 -7.45 -3.39 -29.51
CA GLU A 167 -7.06 -1.98 -29.35
C GLU A 167 -5.66 -1.71 -29.93
N HIS A 168 -4.71 -2.64 -29.73
CA HIS A 168 -3.37 -2.58 -30.31
C HIS A 168 -3.41 -2.60 -31.85
N LEU A 169 -4.27 -3.44 -32.43
CA LEU A 169 -4.49 -3.49 -33.88
C LEU A 169 -5.26 -2.29 -34.43
N GLY A 170 -5.74 -1.37 -33.57
CA GLY A 170 -6.60 -0.26 -34.02
C GLY A 170 -7.98 -0.72 -34.50
N LEU A 171 -8.41 -1.93 -34.10
CA LEU A 171 -9.70 -2.50 -34.45
C LEU A 171 -10.77 -2.16 -33.38
N PRO A 172 -12.04 -2.04 -33.77
CA PRO A 172 -13.10 -1.82 -32.80
C PRO A 172 -13.24 -3.04 -31.90
N VAL A 173 -13.50 -2.83 -30.60
CA VAL A 173 -13.78 -3.90 -29.63
C VAL A 173 -15.23 -4.39 -29.83
N GLN A 174 -15.42 -5.28 -30.81
CA GLN A 174 -16.74 -5.81 -31.20
C GLN A 174 -16.66 -7.30 -31.50
N LEU A 175 -17.72 -8.02 -31.18
CA LEU A 175 -17.90 -9.41 -31.61
C LEU A 175 -18.17 -9.49 -33.11
N ASP A 176 -18.07 -10.69 -33.64
CA ASP A 176 -18.38 -11.03 -35.03
C ASP A 176 -17.50 -10.35 -36.09
N GLN A 177 -16.36 -9.80 -35.70
CA GLN A 177 -15.35 -9.32 -36.65
C GLN A 177 -14.36 -10.43 -37.01
N THR A 178 -13.65 -10.23 -38.10
CA THR A 178 -12.61 -11.16 -38.56
C THR A 178 -11.23 -10.57 -38.36
N VAL A 179 -10.33 -11.39 -37.84
CA VAL A 179 -8.90 -11.04 -37.63
C VAL A 179 -8.06 -12.08 -38.36
N THR A 180 -7.06 -11.63 -39.10
CA THR A 180 -6.11 -12.55 -39.75
C THR A 180 -4.93 -12.75 -38.82
N LEU A 181 -4.69 -13.99 -38.45
CA LEU A 181 -3.63 -14.36 -37.52
C LEU A 181 -2.69 -15.37 -38.14
N ASP A 182 -1.41 -15.18 -37.87
CA ASP A 182 -0.39 -16.17 -38.17
C ASP A 182 -0.24 -17.11 -36.95
N MET A 183 -0.85 -18.28 -37.07
CA MET A 183 -0.85 -19.27 -35.98
C MET A 183 0.48 -20.04 -35.96
N PRO A 184 0.96 -20.43 -34.77
CA PRO A 184 2.25 -21.14 -34.62
C PRO A 184 2.35 -22.48 -35.38
N PHE A 185 1.24 -22.99 -35.88
CA PHE A 185 1.11 -24.31 -36.48
C PHE A 185 0.54 -24.32 -37.91
N GLY A 186 0.43 -23.18 -38.60
CA GLY A 186 -0.09 -23.18 -39.97
C GLY A 186 -0.13 -21.80 -40.63
N GLU A 187 -0.63 -21.78 -41.85
CA GLU A 187 -0.70 -20.60 -42.72
C GLU A 187 -1.54 -19.47 -42.09
N ASN A 188 -1.24 -18.24 -42.48
CA ASN A 188 -2.06 -17.05 -42.23
C ASN A 188 -3.53 -17.30 -42.57
N GLN A 189 -4.37 -17.41 -41.53
CA GLN A 189 -5.80 -17.66 -41.69
C GLN A 189 -6.63 -16.57 -41.06
N THR A 190 -7.84 -16.39 -41.63
CA THR A 190 -8.80 -15.44 -41.08
C THR A 190 -9.72 -16.14 -40.09
N TYR A 191 -9.71 -15.67 -38.87
CA TYR A 191 -10.51 -16.17 -37.76
C TYR A 191 -11.61 -15.21 -37.40
N HIS A 192 -12.70 -15.76 -36.84
CA HIS A 192 -13.88 -15.03 -36.42
C HIS A 192 -13.83 -14.82 -34.90
N VAL A 193 -13.88 -13.59 -34.43
CA VAL A 193 -13.86 -13.25 -33.02
C VAL A 193 -15.22 -13.52 -32.41
N CYS A 194 -15.40 -14.66 -31.76
CA CYS A 194 -16.64 -15.06 -31.09
C CYS A 194 -16.69 -14.66 -29.60
N GLY A 195 -15.53 -14.34 -29.01
CA GLY A 195 -15.43 -13.91 -27.64
C GLY A 195 -14.30 -12.88 -27.43
N ILE A 196 -14.47 -12.00 -26.46
CA ILE A 196 -13.47 -10.99 -26.07
C ILE A 196 -13.30 -11.07 -24.56
N ILE A 197 -12.05 -11.26 -24.12
CA ILE A 197 -11.66 -11.18 -22.71
C ILE A 197 -11.33 -9.72 -22.40
N GLN A 198 -11.93 -9.16 -21.36
CA GLN A 198 -11.56 -7.85 -20.87
C GLN A 198 -10.19 -7.94 -20.20
N SER A 199 -9.21 -7.31 -20.79
CA SER A 199 -7.86 -7.19 -20.25
C SER A 199 -7.42 -5.74 -20.31
N SER A 200 -6.73 -5.29 -19.27
CA SER A 200 -6.11 -3.95 -19.21
C SER A 200 -4.60 -4.01 -19.35
N ASN A 201 -4.07 -5.09 -19.93
CA ASN A 201 -2.63 -5.32 -19.98
C ASN A 201 -1.91 -4.34 -20.90
N ALA A 202 -0.95 -3.62 -20.34
CA ALA A 202 0.06 -2.87 -21.06
C ALA A 202 1.18 -3.78 -21.63
N SER A 203 1.12 -5.09 -21.38
CA SER A 203 2.06 -6.05 -21.95
C SER A 203 1.75 -6.24 -23.43
N ARG A 204 2.80 -6.31 -24.24
CA ARG A 204 2.66 -6.63 -25.68
C ARG A 204 2.52 -8.13 -25.93
N ILE A 205 2.14 -8.89 -24.93
CA ILE A 205 1.86 -10.32 -24.98
C ILE A 205 0.36 -10.54 -24.84
N TYR A 206 -0.27 -11.02 -25.90
CA TYR A 206 -1.71 -11.22 -25.96
C TYR A 206 -2.05 -12.69 -26.06
N GLN A 207 -3.20 -13.08 -25.51
CA GLN A 207 -3.65 -14.46 -25.55
C GLN A 207 -4.77 -14.63 -26.57
N VAL A 208 -4.69 -15.74 -27.30
CA VAL A 208 -5.75 -16.22 -28.18
C VAL A 208 -6.19 -17.60 -27.75
N ILE A 209 -7.50 -17.80 -27.62
CA ILE A 209 -8.07 -19.10 -27.25
C ILE A 209 -8.80 -19.65 -28.45
N VAL A 210 -8.46 -20.87 -28.80
CA VAL A 210 -9.01 -21.55 -29.97
C VAL A 210 -10.05 -22.60 -29.60
N SER A 211 -10.81 -23.09 -30.60
CA SER A 211 -11.81 -24.14 -30.41
C SER A 211 -11.17 -25.52 -30.22
N ASP A 212 -11.93 -26.46 -29.65
CA ASP A 212 -11.60 -27.87 -29.55
C ASP A 212 -11.36 -28.53 -30.93
N GLY A 213 -12.11 -28.10 -31.94
CA GLY A 213 -11.94 -28.57 -33.32
C GLY A 213 -10.58 -28.21 -33.89
N LEU A 214 -10.11 -26.98 -33.66
CA LEU A 214 -8.79 -26.55 -34.12
C LEU A 214 -7.67 -27.26 -33.32
N TYR A 215 -7.83 -27.34 -31.99
CA TYR A 215 -6.89 -28.05 -31.13
C TYR A 215 -6.72 -29.52 -31.53
N SER A 216 -7.82 -30.20 -31.90
CA SER A 216 -7.81 -31.63 -32.30
C SER A 216 -6.96 -31.91 -33.54
N ARG A 217 -6.62 -30.92 -34.34
CA ARG A 217 -5.68 -31.02 -35.48
C ARG A 217 -4.22 -30.91 -35.09
N TYR A 218 -3.95 -30.46 -33.87
CA TYR A 218 -2.58 -30.31 -33.38
C TYR A 218 -1.94 -31.64 -33.03
N GLU A 219 -0.63 -31.82 -33.29
CA GLU A 219 0.07 -33.09 -33.10
C GLU A 219 0.01 -33.68 -31.68
N LYS A 220 -0.13 -32.79 -30.69
CA LYS A 220 -0.27 -33.13 -29.27
C LYS A 220 -1.72 -33.22 -28.79
N ALA A 221 -2.70 -33.29 -29.70
CA ALA A 221 -4.10 -33.45 -29.33
C ALA A 221 -4.28 -34.63 -28.35
N ASN A 222 -5.13 -34.43 -27.33
CA ASN A 222 -5.35 -35.29 -26.16
C ASN A 222 -4.30 -35.20 -25.04
N CYS A 223 -3.41 -34.24 -25.04
CA CYS A 223 -2.45 -33.96 -23.98
C CYS A 223 -2.73 -32.60 -23.37
N TYR A 224 -3.16 -32.56 -22.14
CA TYR A 224 -3.64 -31.33 -21.49
C TYR A 224 -2.87 -31.02 -20.20
N ASP A 225 -2.78 -29.77 -19.85
CA ASP A 225 -2.47 -29.35 -18.51
C ASP A 225 -3.78 -29.17 -17.75
N LEU A 226 -4.03 -30.04 -16.79
CA LEU A 226 -5.29 -30.07 -16.04
C LEU A 226 -5.18 -29.13 -14.84
N LEU A 227 -5.86 -28.01 -14.91
CA LEU A 227 -5.92 -27.05 -13.83
C LEU A 227 -6.88 -27.54 -12.75
N VAL A 228 -6.42 -27.64 -11.52
CA VAL A 228 -7.16 -28.26 -10.42
C VAL A 228 -7.40 -27.27 -9.29
N ARG A 229 -8.65 -27.26 -8.81
CA ARG A 229 -9.05 -26.56 -7.61
C ARG A 229 -9.65 -27.53 -6.60
N VAL A 230 -9.12 -27.51 -5.37
CA VAL A 230 -9.48 -28.38 -4.26
C VAL A 230 -10.54 -27.70 -3.39
N LYS A 231 -11.50 -28.46 -2.85
CA LYS A 231 -12.56 -27.97 -1.98
C LYS A 231 -12.07 -27.64 -0.56
N ASN A 232 -12.74 -26.70 0.08
CA ASN A 232 -12.55 -26.37 1.51
C ASN A 232 -11.11 -25.98 1.90
N THR A 233 -10.41 -25.28 1.05
CA THR A 233 -9.01 -24.92 1.26
C THR A 233 -8.81 -23.61 2.02
N GLU A 234 -9.89 -22.89 2.37
CA GLU A 234 -9.87 -21.53 2.96
C GLU A 234 -9.08 -21.42 4.28
N ASN A 235 -8.95 -22.51 5.03
CA ASN A 235 -8.26 -22.58 6.31
C ASN A 235 -7.05 -23.54 6.30
N MET A 236 -6.60 -23.98 5.12
CA MET A 236 -5.42 -24.84 4.99
C MET A 236 -4.17 -23.98 4.84
N ASP A 237 -3.09 -24.38 5.51
CA ASP A 237 -1.76 -23.85 5.23
C ASP A 237 -1.21 -24.37 3.90
N SER A 238 -0.29 -23.64 3.32
CA SER A 238 0.29 -23.95 1.99
C SER A 238 0.89 -25.34 1.91
N GLU A 239 1.57 -25.80 2.97
CA GLU A 239 2.19 -27.14 3.03
C GLU A 239 1.15 -28.27 3.00
N THR A 240 0.11 -28.15 3.83
CA THR A 240 -0.99 -29.13 3.88
C THR A 240 -1.74 -29.19 2.55
N LEU A 241 -1.93 -28.05 1.88
CA LEU A 241 -2.59 -27.99 0.59
C LEU A 241 -1.75 -28.66 -0.51
N LYS A 242 -0.42 -28.44 -0.53
CA LYS A 242 0.50 -29.12 -1.47
C LYS A 242 0.47 -30.63 -1.28
N LEU A 243 0.50 -31.10 -0.02
CA LEU A 243 0.39 -32.54 0.27
C LEU A 243 -0.92 -33.13 -0.23
N LEU A 244 -2.03 -32.43 -0.08
CA LEU A 244 -3.34 -32.87 -0.56
C LEU A 244 -3.40 -32.92 -2.09
N ILE A 245 -2.82 -31.92 -2.78
CA ILE A 245 -2.72 -31.92 -4.25
C ILE A 245 -1.91 -33.12 -4.73
N ASN A 246 -0.79 -33.44 -4.07
CA ASN A 246 0.02 -34.62 -4.41
C ASN A 246 -0.73 -35.95 -4.18
N GLU A 247 -1.48 -36.05 -3.07
CA GLU A 247 -2.31 -37.23 -2.81
C GLU A 247 -3.38 -37.43 -3.90
N ILE A 248 -4.03 -36.35 -4.34
CA ILE A 248 -5.02 -36.37 -5.42
C ILE A 248 -4.37 -36.77 -6.75
N ALA A 249 -3.16 -36.27 -7.03
CA ALA A 249 -2.40 -36.63 -8.23
C ALA A 249 -2.06 -38.14 -8.26
N GLU A 250 -1.54 -38.65 -7.15
CA GLU A 250 -1.21 -40.07 -7.01
C GLU A 250 -2.43 -40.99 -7.19
N GLN A 251 -3.56 -40.65 -6.54
CA GLN A 251 -4.83 -41.35 -6.69
C GLN A 251 -5.35 -41.37 -8.15
N SER A 252 -5.08 -40.28 -8.89
CA SER A 252 -5.48 -40.12 -10.28
C SER A 252 -4.53 -40.80 -11.26
N GLY A 253 -3.36 -41.24 -10.77
CA GLY A 253 -2.30 -41.85 -11.56
C GLY A 253 -1.39 -40.85 -12.27
N VAL A 254 -1.29 -39.63 -11.74
CA VAL A 254 -0.36 -38.58 -12.21
C VAL A 254 0.93 -38.70 -11.39
N PRO A 255 2.09 -38.94 -12.01
CA PRO A 255 3.37 -38.90 -11.30
C PRO A 255 3.66 -37.51 -10.70
N GLU A 256 4.34 -37.50 -9.56
CA GLU A 256 4.65 -36.24 -8.82
C GLU A 256 5.40 -35.21 -9.68
N GLN A 257 6.26 -35.65 -10.59
CA GLN A 257 7.00 -34.78 -11.53
C GLN A 257 6.11 -33.97 -12.47
N TYR A 258 4.88 -34.40 -12.71
CA TYR A 258 3.90 -33.66 -13.54
C TYR A 258 2.91 -32.83 -12.70
N VAL A 259 3.15 -32.72 -11.39
CA VAL A 259 2.37 -31.89 -10.51
C VAL A 259 3.05 -30.54 -10.36
N MET A 260 2.40 -29.48 -10.85
CA MET A 260 2.88 -28.11 -10.70
C MET A 260 1.94 -27.36 -9.75
N TYR A 261 2.50 -26.54 -8.88
CA TYR A 261 1.73 -25.67 -8.00
C TYR A 261 1.60 -24.28 -8.63
N SER A 262 0.44 -23.66 -8.46
CA SER A 262 0.22 -22.30 -8.91
C SER A 262 1.11 -21.33 -8.12
N SER A 263 2.18 -20.84 -8.72
CA SER A 263 3.08 -19.87 -8.09
C SER A 263 2.35 -18.62 -7.63
N THR A 264 1.38 -18.17 -8.43
CA THR A 264 0.54 -17.03 -8.09
C THR A 264 -0.34 -17.31 -6.86
N TYR A 265 -0.98 -18.49 -6.82
CA TYR A 265 -1.82 -18.85 -5.67
C TYR A 265 -0.98 -18.96 -4.39
N PHE A 266 0.09 -19.73 -4.41
CA PHE A 266 0.92 -19.96 -3.22
C PHE A 266 1.73 -18.71 -2.84
N GLY A 267 2.20 -17.91 -3.79
CA GLY A 267 2.88 -16.65 -3.51
C GLY A 267 1.98 -15.59 -2.88
N LEU A 268 0.71 -15.52 -3.29
CA LEU A 268 -0.27 -14.61 -2.69
C LEU A 268 -0.90 -15.17 -1.40
N ALA A 269 -0.94 -16.50 -1.24
CA ALA A 269 -1.44 -17.17 -0.04
C ALA A 269 -0.40 -17.22 1.09
N GLU A 270 0.87 -16.95 0.80
CA GLU A 270 1.90 -16.87 1.85
C GLU A 270 1.50 -15.83 2.90
N GLU A 271 1.55 -16.24 4.17
CA GLU A 271 1.26 -15.36 5.30
C GLU A 271 2.19 -14.14 5.26
N LYS A 272 1.61 -12.95 5.42
CA LYS A 272 2.39 -11.71 5.55
C LYS A 272 3.52 -11.90 6.54
N SER A 273 4.71 -11.51 6.17
CA SER A 273 5.88 -11.62 7.04
C SER A 273 5.60 -10.93 8.37
N THR A 274 6.11 -11.51 9.47
CA THR A 274 5.99 -10.91 10.82
C THR A 274 6.49 -9.46 10.82
N GLN A 275 7.42 -9.11 9.94
CA GLN A 275 7.97 -7.77 9.79
C GLN A 275 6.96 -6.79 9.18
N GLU A 276 6.21 -7.19 8.14
CA GLU A 276 5.13 -6.39 7.55
C GLU A 276 4.03 -6.10 8.57
N LEU A 277 3.61 -7.12 9.30
CA LEU A 277 2.61 -6.98 10.35
C LEU A 277 3.06 -5.98 11.43
N LEU A 278 4.32 -6.02 11.85
CA LEU A 278 4.89 -5.05 12.79
C LEU A 278 4.91 -3.63 12.25
N VAL A 279 5.20 -3.43 10.96
CA VAL A 279 5.14 -2.11 10.30
C VAL A 279 3.71 -1.57 10.30
N ILE A 280 2.73 -2.38 9.93
CA ILE A 280 1.30 -2.01 9.92
C ILE A 280 0.82 -1.62 11.32
N ILE A 281 1.12 -2.46 12.33
CA ILE A 281 0.77 -2.18 13.73
C ILE A 281 1.45 -0.90 14.22
N GLY A 282 2.72 -0.70 13.87
CA GLY A 282 3.50 0.49 14.22
C GLY A 282 2.89 1.76 13.64
N ALA A 283 2.58 1.79 12.35
CA ALA A 283 1.96 2.90 11.66
C ALA A 283 0.56 3.23 12.24
N SER A 284 -0.27 2.20 12.42
CA SER A 284 -1.61 2.33 13.01
C SER A 284 -1.54 2.90 14.45
N SER A 285 -0.60 2.41 15.26
CA SER A 285 -0.39 2.87 16.63
C SER A 285 0.02 4.35 16.68
N LEU A 286 0.86 4.79 15.75
CA LEU A 286 1.31 6.18 15.64
C LEU A 286 0.13 7.11 15.32
N ILE A 287 -0.77 6.71 14.41
CA ILE A 287 -1.98 7.46 14.04
C ILE A 287 -2.93 7.54 15.23
N VAL A 288 -3.19 6.42 15.91
CA VAL A 288 -4.04 6.39 17.12
C VAL A 288 -3.48 7.32 18.20
N LEU A 289 -2.17 7.32 18.40
CA LEU A 289 -1.51 8.18 19.38
C LEU A 289 -1.66 9.66 19.02
N ALA A 290 -1.40 10.03 17.77
CA ALA A 290 -1.53 11.41 17.30
C ALA A 290 -2.97 11.93 17.48
N CYS A 291 -3.95 11.13 17.06
CA CYS A 291 -5.36 11.47 17.21
C CYS A 291 -5.79 11.54 18.67
N SER A 292 -5.30 10.65 19.52
CA SER A 292 -5.56 10.66 20.96
C SER A 292 -5.03 11.94 21.63
N LEU A 293 -3.87 12.43 21.22
CA LEU A 293 -3.31 13.71 21.69
C LEU A 293 -4.18 14.89 21.31
N VAL A 294 -4.70 14.91 20.08
CA VAL A 294 -5.65 15.98 19.64
C VAL A 294 -6.92 15.92 20.47
N ILE A 295 -7.52 14.76 20.65
CA ILE A 295 -8.73 14.59 21.46
C ILE A 295 -8.46 15.02 22.90
N TYR A 296 -7.35 14.59 23.48
CA TYR A 296 -6.93 14.98 24.83
C TYR A 296 -6.85 16.52 24.95
N SER A 297 -6.19 17.19 24.00
CA SER A 297 -6.04 18.63 24.03
C SER A 297 -7.38 19.34 24.00
N LEU A 298 -8.30 18.86 23.16
CA LEU A 298 -9.64 19.42 22.99
C LEU A 298 -10.51 19.24 24.23
N PHE A 299 -10.52 18.01 24.81
CA PHE A 299 -11.23 17.73 26.04
C PHE A 299 -10.66 18.52 27.22
N TYR A 300 -9.36 18.61 27.32
CA TYR A 300 -8.70 19.38 28.36
C TYR A 300 -9.15 20.85 28.34
N ILE A 301 -9.20 21.44 27.17
CA ILE A 301 -9.64 22.84 26.98
C ILE A 301 -11.15 22.97 27.26
N SER A 302 -11.98 22.07 26.75
CA SER A 302 -13.45 22.09 26.96
C SER A 302 -13.81 21.92 28.43
N VAL A 303 -13.18 20.97 29.13
CA VAL A 303 -13.42 20.72 30.57
C VAL A 303 -12.98 21.92 31.42
N ILE A 304 -11.83 22.53 31.12
CA ILE A 304 -11.38 23.73 31.82
C ILE A 304 -12.35 24.88 31.56
N GLY A 305 -12.85 25.07 30.34
CA GLY A 305 -13.84 26.07 30.02
C GLY A 305 -15.17 25.93 30.79
N LYS A 306 -15.56 24.68 31.12
CA LYS A 306 -16.78 24.38 31.88
C LYS A 306 -16.56 24.30 33.42
N THR A 307 -15.34 24.59 33.91
CA THR A 307 -14.99 24.41 35.33
C THR A 307 -15.92 25.26 36.25
N HIS A 308 -16.32 26.43 35.80
CA HIS A 308 -17.25 27.27 36.53
C HIS A 308 -18.65 26.63 36.64
N GLU A 309 -19.14 25.98 35.58
CA GLU A 309 -20.43 25.27 35.62
C GLU A 309 -20.38 24.09 36.56
N TYR A 310 -19.29 23.32 36.54
CA TYR A 310 -19.07 22.23 37.48
C TYR A 310 -18.94 22.72 38.92
N GLY A 311 -18.36 23.89 39.14
CA GLY A 311 -18.31 24.55 40.44
C GLY A 311 -19.68 24.92 40.97
N ARG A 312 -20.53 25.53 40.10
CA ARG A 312 -21.94 25.80 40.45
C ARG A 312 -22.69 24.51 40.86
N LEU A 313 -22.51 23.41 40.12
CA LEU A 313 -23.13 22.14 40.47
C LEU A 313 -22.61 21.59 41.84
N ARG A 314 -21.33 21.82 42.16
CA ARG A 314 -20.77 21.43 43.45
C ARG A 314 -21.29 22.28 44.61
N VAL A 315 -21.54 23.56 44.39
CA VAL A 315 -22.22 24.42 45.37
C VAL A 315 -23.64 23.93 45.64
N LEU A 316 -24.32 23.39 44.62
CA LEU A 316 -25.64 22.76 44.77
C LEU A 316 -25.62 21.37 45.38
N GLY A 317 -24.41 20.86 45.78
CA GLY A 317 -24.26 19.60 46.45
C GLY A 317 -23.84 18.42 45.61
N ALA A 318 -23.49 18.64 44.32
CA ALA A 318 -23.00 17.54 43.48
C ALA A 318 -21.65 17.00 43.98
N THR A 319 -21.54 15.70 44.10
CA THR A 319 -20.30 15.01 44.48
C THR A 319 -19.30 14.94 43.33
N SER A 320 -18.00 14.79 43.66
CA SER A 320 -16.95 14.57 42.65
C SER A 320 -17.24 13.38 41.75
N VAL A 321 -17.89 12.33 42.30
CA VAL A 321 -18.26 11.13 41.52
C VAL A 321 -19.37 11.44 40.51
N GLN A 322 -20.35 12.25 40.89
CA GLN A 322 -21.43 12.68 39.99
C GLN A 322 -20.89 13.54 38.84
N ILE A 323 -19.98 14.47 39.14
CA ILE A 323 -19.33 15.29 38.07
C ILE A 323 -18.52 14.39 37.11
N LYS A 324 -17.74 13.43 37.63
CA LYS A 324 -17.05 12.43 36.77
C LYS A 324 -18.03 11.68 35.89
N ARG A 325 -19.18 11.26 36.46
CA ARG A 325 -20.20 10.52 35.70
C ARG A 325 -20.83 11.40 34.61
N ILE A 326 -21.13 12.66 34.90
CA ILE A 326 -21.67 13.60 33.93
C ILE A 326 -20.71 13.77 32.75
N VAL A 327 -19.43 14.10 33.00
CA VAL A 327 -18.45 14.33 31.96
C VAL A 327 -18.18 13.06 31.14
N ARG A 328 -18.11 11.90 31.78
CA ARG A 328 -17.96 10.60 31.08
C ARG A 328 -19.17 10.28 30.23
N LYS A 329 -20.39 10.52 30.73
CA LYS A 329 -21.63 10.26 29.99
C LYS A 329 -21.75 11.23 28.78
N GLU A 330 -21.39 12.50 28.95
CA GLU A 330 -21.29 13.46 27.86
C GLU A 330 -20.28 12.99 26.81
N SER A 331 -19.11 12.54 27.22
CA SER A 331 -18.11 11.97 26.33
C SER A 331 -18.61 10.74 25.57
N PHE A 332 -19.28 9.82 26.27
CA PHE A 332 -19.82 8.60 25.67
C PHE A 332 -20.96 8.89 24.67
N LEU A 333 -21.91 9.76 25.02
CA LEU A 333 -22.99 10.15 24.09
C LEU A 333 -22.45 10.77 22.80
N LEU A 334 -21.40 11.58 22.92
CA LEU A 334 -20.74 12.17 21.76
C LEU A 334 -20.01 11.12 20.92
N SER A 335 -19.39 10.09 21.54
CA SER A 335 -18.75 9.01 20.79
C SER A 335 -19.77 8.11 20.07
N CYS A 336 -20.89 7.83 20.72
CA CYS A 336 -21.98 7.05 20.11
C CYS A 336 -22.56 7.73 18.82
N ALA A 337 -22.51 9.04 18.74
CA ALA A 337 -22.91 9.75 17.52
C ALA A 337 -21.78 9.88 16.51
N ALA A 338 -20.56 10.18 16.97
CA ALA A 338 -19.42 10.50 16.10
C ALA A 338 -18.80 9.25 15.43
N ILE A 339 -18.71 8.14 16.17
CA ILE A 339 -18.09 6.90 15.64
C ILE A 339 -18.86 6.36 14.44
N PRO A 340 -20.20 6.16 14.49
CA PRO A 340 -20.94 5.67 13.33
C PRO A 340 -20.82 6.57 12.11
N ILE A 341 -20.89 7.88 12.31
CA ILE A 341 -20.74 8.85 11.19
C ILE A 341 -19.32 8.75 10.60
N GLY A 342 -18.30 8.65 11.44
CA GLY A 342 -16.93 8.48 10.98
C GLY A 342 -16.70 7.18 10.23
N VAL A 343 -17.26 6.06 10.74
CA VAL A 343 -17.20 4.77 10.08
C VAL A 343 -17.89 4.80 8.72
N VAL A 344 -19.10 5.37 8.62
CA VAL A 344 -19.82 5.48 7.35
C VAL A 344 -19.03 6.34 6.35
N LEU A 345 -18.54 7.52 6.76
CA LEU A 345 -17.76 8.38 5.88
C LEU A 345 -16.45 7.72 5.44
N GLY A 346 -15.74 7.03 6.36
CA GLY A 346 -14.53 6.30 6.04
C GLY A 346 -14.78 5.14 5.09
N SER A 347 -15.88 4.39 5.28
CA SER A 347 -16.28 3.30 4.40
C SER A 347 -16.64 3.79 2.99
N VAL A 348 -17.38 4.90 2.89
CA VAL A 348 -17.70 5.51 1.58
C VAL A 348 -16.45 5.96 0.86
N LEU A 349 -15.53 6.62 1.56
CA LEU A 349 -14.27 7.05 0.97
C LEU A 349 -13.40 5.85 0.56
N GLY A 350 -13.29 4.82 1.41
CA GLY A 350 -12.57 3.61 1.08
C GLY A 350 -13.15 2.92 -0.15
N TYR A 351 -14.48 2.81 -0.24
CA TYR A 351 -15.17 2.29 -1.43
C TYR A 351 -14.87 3.12 -2.70
N CYS A 352 -14.83 4.44 -2.59
CA CYS A 352 -14.50 5.29 -3.74
C CYS A 352 -13.06 5.11 -4.24
N PHE A 353 -12.12 4.70 -3.37
CA PHE A 353 -10.74 4.47 -3.76
C PHE A 353 -10.47 3.04 -4.26
N VAL A 354 -11.17 2.06 -3.72
CA VAL A 354 -10.98 0.63 -4.08
C VAL A 354 -12.37 -0.03 -4.26
N PRO A 355 -13.10 0.29 -5.35
CA PRO A 355 -14.46 -0.22 -5.54
C PRO A 355 -14.48 -1.73 -5.78
N ASP A 356 -13.55 -2.25 -6.58
CA ASP A 356 -13.54 -3.64 -7.05
C ASP A 356 -13.17 -4.65 -5.96
N GLY A 357 -12.33 -4.24 -4.98
CA GLY A 357 -11.97 -5.04 -3.81
C GLY A 357 -12.91 -4.90 -2.60
N TRP A 358 -14.00 -4.13 -2.65
CA TRP A 358 -14.79 -3.77 -1.47
C TRP A 358 -15.75 -4.85 -0.97
N HIS A 359 -15.62 -5.27 0.29
CA HIS A 359 -16.53 -6.25 0.95
C HIS A 359 -17.15 -5.75 2.24
N TRP A 360 -18.43 -5.72 2.27
CA TRP A 360 -19.18 -5.14 3.37
C TRP A 360 -19.03 -5.89 4.69
N MET A 361 -18.87 -7.22 4.65
CA MET A 361 -18.73 -8.03 5.88
C MET A 361 -17.41 -7.74 6.59
N THR A 362 -16.30 -7.76 5.86
CA THR A 362 -14.97 -7.43 6.39
C THR A 362 -14.91 -5.97 6.85
N THR A 363 -15.57 -5.05 6.11
CA THR A 363 -15.71 -3.65 6.51
C THR A 363 -16.43 -3.52 7.84
N LEU A 364 -17.50 -4.30 8.07
CA LEU A 364 -18.23 -4.30 9.34
C LEU A 364 -17.39 -4.83 10.51
N GLU A 365 -16.63 -5.90 10.31
CA GLU A 365 -15.71 -6.44 11.32
C GLU A 365 -14.64 -5.43 11.71
N CYS A 366 -13.97 -4.83 10.70
CA CYS A 366 -13.00 -3.77 10.93
C CYS A 366 -13.63 -2.56 11.62
N ALA A 367 -14.84 -2.16 11.25
CA ALA A 367 -15.57 -1.06 11.89
C ALA A 367 -15.81 -1.31 13.39
N VAL A 368 -16.13 -2.54 13.78
CA VAL A 368 -16.28 -2.91 15.20
C VAL A 368 -14.96 -2.80 15.95
N VAL A 369 -13.87 -3.35 15.37
CA VAL A 369 -12.53 -3.26 15.98
C VAL A 369 -12.10 -1.80 16.12
N ILE A 370 -12.27 -0.99 15.09
CA ILE A 370 -11.94 0.44 15.08
C ILE A 370 -12.77 1.19 16.14
N ALA A 371 -14.07 0.93 16.22
CA ALA A 371 -14.93 1.54 17.21
C ALA A 371 -14.45 1.24 18.65
N LEU A 372 -14.02 0.01 18.92
CA LEU A 372 -13.45 -0.40 20.20
C LEU A 372 -12.12 0.32 20.49
N VAL A 373 -11.21 0.38 19.52
CA VAL A 373 -9.91 1.07 19.65
C VAL A 373 -10.13 2.55 19.95
N ILE A 374 -11.02 3.22 19.20
CA ILE A 374 -11.36 4.64 19.40
C ILE A 374 -11.97 4.86 20.79
N GLU A 375 -12.89 4.00 21.25
CA GLU A 375 -13.54 4.14 22.55
C GLU A 375 -12.52 3.96 23.70
N ILE A 376 -11.57 3.03 23.57
CA ILE A 376 -10.47 2.85 24.52
C ILE A 376 -9.56 4.07 24.55
N ALA A 377 -9.10 4.54 23.38
CA ALA A 377 -8.26 5.71 23.24
C ALA A 377 -8.94 6.96 23.82
N LEU A 378 -10.23 7.12 23.59
CA LEU A 378 -11.05 8.19 24.13
C LEU A 378 -11.13 8.14 25.66
N LYS A 379 -11.37 6.96 26.26
CA LYS A 379 -11.41 6.79 27.72
C LYS A 379 -10.08 7.17 28.35
N ILE A 380 -8.97 6.80 27.73
CA ILE A 380 -7.62 7.17 28.18
C ILE A 380 -7.40 8.68 28.06
N ALA A 381 -7.72 9.27 26.91
CA ALA A 381 -7.56 10.70 26.65
C ALA A 381 -8.40 11.56 27.58
N VAL A 382 -9.63 11.17 27.89
CA VAL A 382 -10.56 11.94 28.73
C VAL A 382 -10.31 11.74 30.23
N HIS A 383 -9.57 10.70 30.63
CA HIS A 383 -9.36 10.37 32.06
C HIS A 383 -8.79 11.53 32.90
N THR A 384 -7.72 12.15 32.43
CA THR A 384 -7.04 13.24 33.14
C THR A 384 -7.87 14.53 33.22
N PRO A 385 -8.51 15.00 32.14
CA PRO A 385 -9.43 16.13 32.18
C PRO A 385 -10.60 15.92 33.15
N VAL A 386 -11.23 14.73 33.12
CA VAL A 386 -12.32 14.35 34.02
C VAL A 386 -11.89 14.37 35.48
N LYS A 387 -10.69 13.86 35.78
CA LYS A 387 -10.14 13.89 37.16
C LYS A 387 -9.96 15.33 37.63
N LYS A 388 -9.43 16.23 36.79
CA LYS A 388 -9.27 17.65 37.12
C LYS A 388 -10.61 18.35 37.36
N ALA A 389 -11.58 18.17 36.47
CA ALA A 389 -12.93 18.73 36.62
C ALA A 389 -13.59 18.34 37.97
N SER A 390 -13.38 17.10 38.40
CA SER A 390 -13.98 16.56 39.59
C SER A 390 -13.31 16.99 40.91
N MET A 391 -12.07 17.49 40.83
CA MET A 391 -11.29 17.90 42.03
C MET A 391 -11.42 19.39 42.34
N VAL A 392 -12.01 20.18 41.47
CA VAL A 392 -12.19 21.66 41.69
C VAL A 392 -13.07 21.86 42.92
N SER A 393 -12.56 22.62 43.93
CA SER A 393 -13.35 22.98 45.11
C SER A 393 -14.45 24.00 44.75
N PRO A 394 -15.60 24.03 45.49
CA PRO A 394 -16.65 25.01 45.24
C PRO A 394 -16.16 26.46 45.35
N ILE A 395 -15.28 26.72 46.29
CA ILE A 395 -14.71 28.06 46.52
C ILE A 395 -13.73 28.42 45.39
N GLU A 396 -12.86 27.47 45.04
CA GLU A 396 -11.91 27.65 43.94
C GLU A 396 -12.61 27.84 42.59
N ALA A 397 -13.74 27.14 42.36
CA ALA A 397 -14.54 27.31 41.14
C ALA A 397 -15.25 28.66 41.06
N LEU A 398 -15.63 29.25 42.16
CA LEU A 398 -16.21 30.58 42.23
C LEU A 398 -15.14 31.70 42.22
N GLN A 399 -13.92 31.38 42.72
CA GLN A 399 -12.76 32.27 42.75
C GLN A 399 -11.84 32.14 41.55
N ILE A 400 -12.02 31.13 40.70
CA ILE A 400 -11.28 31.01 39.43
C ILE A 400 -11.75 32.11 38.45
N ASN A 401 -11.54 33.32 38.83
CA ASN A 401 -11.11 34.36 37.95
C ASN A 401 -9.71 33.92 37.49
N THR A 402 -9.56 33.48 36.33
CA THR A 402 -8.40 33.28 35.42
C THR A 402 -6.98 33.60 35.91
N THR A 403 -6.72 33.74 37.21
CA THR A 403 -5.48 34.31 37.80
C THR A 403 -4.71 33.37 38.73
N ASP A 404 -5.16 32.15 38.99
CA ASP A 404 -4.42 31.25 39.86
C ASP A 404 -3.35 30.42 39.16
N THR A 405 -2.25 31.06 38.84
CA THR A 405 -0.95 30.49 39.07
C THR A 405 -0.50 30.91 40.47
N PRO A 406 -0.02 29.97 41.34
CA PRO A 406 0.61 30.38 42.61
C PRO A 406 1.71 31.37 42.27
N ALA A 407 1.64 32.51 42.83
CA ALA A 407 2.68 33.52 42.74
C ALA A 407 3.95 32.93 43.35
N THR A 408 4.80 32.34 42.54
CA THR A 408 6.19 32.20 42.89
C THR A 408 6.73 33.62 42.97
N GLU A 409 6.98 34.06 44.19
CA GLU A 409 7.62 35.33 44.53
C GLU A 409 8.96 35.48 43.76
N LYS A 410 8.91 35.93 42.56
CA LYS A 410 9.96 36.64 41.85
C LYS A 410 9.34 37.77 41.08
N THR A 411 8.84 38.79 41.79
CA THR A 411 8.53 40.10 41.23
C THR A 411 9.83 40.72 40.73
N ARG A 412 10.26 40.33 39.54
CA ARG A 412 11.16 41.16 38.76
C ARG A 412 10.32 42.25 38.13
N ILE A 413 10.33 43.41 38.74
CA ILE A 413 9.77 44.63 38.14
C ILE A 413 10.68 45.01 36.95
N GLU A 414 10.43 44.45 35.81
CA GLU A 414 11.03 44.92 34.55
C GLU A 414 10.11 46.03 33.99
N HIS A 415 10.64 47.24 33.96
CA HIS A 415 10.06 48.34 33.22
C HIS A 415 10.15 48.10 31.70
N ARG A 416 9.46 47.12 31.19
CA ARG A 416 9.34 46.91 29.76
C ARG A 416 8.08 47.56 29.25
N LYS A 417 8.20 48.33 28.15
CA LYS A 417 7.05 48.87 27.42
C LYS A 417 6.06 47.73 27.11
N ILE A 418 4.82 47.83 27.55
CA ILE A 418 3.75 46.85 27.28
C ILE A 418 3.36 46.99 25.82
N THR A 419 3.78 46.03 25.01
CA THR A 419 3.42 45.93 23.59
C THR A 419 2.49 44.73 23.37
N PRO A 420 1.67 44.71 22.30
CA PRO A 420 0.81 43.59 21.99
C PRO A 420 1.58 42.26 21.92
N SER A 421 2.79 42.27 21.38
CA SER A 421 3.66 41.09 21.29
C SER A 421 4.19 40.65 22.66
N SER A 422 4.48 41.59 23.58
CA SER A 422 4.89 41.21 24.94
C SER A 422 3.73 40.61 25.74
N LEU A 423 2.51 41.10 25.53
CA LEU A 423 1.29 40.52 26.11
C LEU A 423 1.04 39.10 25.59
N ALA A 424 1.19 38.87 24.28
CA ALA A 424 1.06 37.55 23.67
C ALA A 424 2.10 36.58 24.28
N ARG A 425 3.37 36.99 24.41
CA ARG A 425 4.44 36.18 25.00
C ARG A 425 4.19 35.82 26.47
N MET A 426 3.70 36.80 27.23
CA MET A 426 3.32 36.61 28.64
C MET A 426 2.15 35.64 28.78
N SER A 427 1.15 35.76 27.91
CA SER A 427 0.00 34.84 27.83
C SER A 427 0.43 33.41 27.48
N PHE A 428 1.28 33.27 26.48
CA PHE A 428 1.85 31.97 26.08
C PHE A 428 2.66 31.35 27.22
N ALA A 429 3.49 32.11 27.90
CA ALA A 429 4.29 31.69 29.04
C ALA A 429 3.46 31.30 30.26
N ARG A 430 2.35 32.00 30.53
CA ARG A 430 1.43 31.70 31.64
C ARG A 430 0.70 30.37 31.40
N ASN A 431 0.33 30.06 30.16
CA ASN A 431 -0.42 28.89 29.78
C ASN A 431 0.48 27.79 29.13
N LYS A 432 1.71 27.62 29.57
CA LYS A 432 2.73 26.73 28.95
C LYS A 432 2.20 25.31 28.68
N LYS A 433 1.51 24.69 29.64
CA LYS A 433 0.98 23.32 29.46
C LYS A 433 -0.02 23.24 28.33
N LYS A 434 -0.93 24.21 28.20
CA LYS A 434 -1.90 24.27 27.11
C LYS A 434 -1.21 24.53 25.78
N ALA A 435 -0.27 25.45 25.76
CA ALA A 435 0.47 25.83 24.55
C ALA A 435 1.30 24.65 24.01
N ILE A 436 2.08 23.98 24.87
CA ILE A 436 2.85 22.80 24.50
C ILE A 436 1.95 21.69 23.98
N LEU A 437 0.83 21.40 24.67
CA LEU A 437 -0.10 20.37 24.24
C LEU A 437 -0.69 20.65 22.86
N THR A 438 -1.03 21.90 22.58
CA THR A 438 -1.53 22.33 21.27
C THR A 438 -0.45 22.17 20.19
N VAL A 439 0.77 22.66 20.45
CA VAL A 439 1.90 22.51 19.51
C VAL A 439 2.22 21.04 19.27
N LEU A 440 2.20 20.20 20.30
CA LEU A 440 2.41 18.76 20.14
C LEU A 440 1.32 18.13 19.29
N SER A 441 0.03 18.41 19.57
CA SER A 441 -1.07 17.79 18.81
C SER A 441 -1.09 18.19 17.34
N LEU A 442 -0.77 19.46 17.04
CA LEU A 442 -0.64 19.95 15.67
C LEU A 442 0.63 19.45 15.00
N GLY A 443 1.73 19.44 15.76
CA GLY A 443 3.02 18.97 15.27
C GLY A 443 3.03 17.49 14.92
N PHE A 444 2.36 16.65 15.71
CA PHE A 444 2.22 15.23 15.38
C PHE A 444 1.42 15.01 14.07
N ALA A 445 0.36 15.81 13.82
CA ALA A 445 -0.30 15.78 12.53
C ALA A 445 0.66 16.16 11.38
N GLY A 446 1.50 17.17 11.59
CA GLY A 446 2.56 17.55 10.66
C GLY A 446 3.62 16.46 10.45
N VAL A 447 4.00 15.74 11.52
CA VAL A 447 4.94 14.61 11.44
C VAL A 447 4.35 13.46 10.60
N LEU A 448 3.08 13.09 10.83
CA LEU A 448 2.39 12.08 10.02
C LEU A 448 2.30 12.47 8.55
N LEU A 449 1.95 13.74 8.28
CA LEU A 449 1.93 14.28 6.93
C LEU A 449 3.33 14.20 6.29
N MET A 450 4.38 14.55 7.03
CA MET A 450 5.77 14.43 6.56
C MET A 450 6.13 12.98 6.23
N CYS A 451 5.80 12.01 7.10
CA CYS A 451 6.06 10.60 6.84
C CYS A 451 5.37 10.10 5.58
N ALA A 452 4.08 10.38 5.42
CA ALA A 452 3.31 9.94 4.25
C ALA A 452 3.78 10.63 2.96
N ALA A 453 4.06 11.94 3.01
CA ALA A 453 4.58 12.67 1.87
C ALA A 453 6.02 12.26 1.52
N THR A 454 6.87 11.93 2.52
CA THR A 454 8.20 11.38 2.28
C THR A 454 8.11 10.06 1.53
N TYR A 455 7.24 9.14 1.95
CA TYR A 455 7.03 7.87 1.23
C TYR A 455 6.67 8.12 -0.24
N LEU A 456 5.67 8.97 -0.50
CA LEU A 456 5.22 9.29 -1.87
C LEU A 456 6.33 9.86 -2.76
N ASN A 457 7.22 10.69 -2.19
CA ASN A 457 8.32 11.31 -2.93
C ASN A 457 9.60 10.47 -2.98
N SER A 458 9.69 9.46 -2.12
CA SER A 458 10.88 8.59 -2.01
C SER A 458 10.76 7.31 -2.83
N THR A 459 9.57 7.00 -3.36
CA THR A 459 9.38 5.89 -4.30
C THR A 459 9.93 6.27 -5.66
N ASP A 460 11.02 5.65 -6.03
CA ASP A 460 11.67 5.81 -7.34
C ASP A 460 11.45 4.53 -8.15
N VAL A 461 10.47 4.59 -9.06
CA VAL A 461 10.09 3.46 -9.93
C VAL A 461 11.25 3.03 -10.81
N GLU A 462 12.07 3.98 -11.26
CA GLU A 462 13.22 3.67 -12.11
C GLU A 462 14.30 2.92 -11.34
N SER A 463 14.59 3.32 -10.10
CA SER A 463 15.50 2.56 -9.23
C SER A 463 14.95 1.18 -8.88
N MET A 464 13.62 1.02 -8.76
CA MET A 464 12.97 -0.27 -8.57
C MET A 464 13.09 -1.15 -9.81
N ALA A 465 12.87 -0.59 -11.00
CA ALA A 465 13.06 -1.29 -12.26
C ALA A 465 14.51 -1.76 -12.44
N LYS A 466 15.48 -0.91 -12.12
CA LYS A 466 16.92 -1.25 -12.16
C LYS A 466 17.32 -2.35 -11.18
N GLN A 467 16.57 -2.58 -10.10
CA GLN A 467 16.83 -3.72 -9.21
C GLN A 467 16.34 -5.04 -9.79
N GLN A 468 15.26 -5.02 -10.55
CA GLN A 468 14.78 -6.19 -11.28
C GLN A 468 15.61 -6.40 -12.57
N PHE A 469 16.07 -5.31 -13.17
CA PHE A 469 16.89 -5.25 -14.36
C PHE A 469 18.33 -4.82 -13.98
N THR A 470 19.06 -5.73 -13.35
CA THR A 470 20.30 -5.36 -12.66
C THR A 470 21.48 -5.09 -13.58
N ASN A 471 21.47 -5.60 -14.81
CA ASN A 471 22.54 -5.42 -15.77
C ASN A 471 21.95 -4.94 -17.11
N GLY A 472 22.23 -3.71 -17.46
CA GLY A 472 21.80 -3.11 -18.72
C GLY A 472 20.40 -2.50 -18.70
N ASP A 473 20.00 -1.96 -19.84
CA ASP A 473 18.70 -1.33 -20.04
C ASP A 473 17.81 -2.13 -21.02
N ILE A 474 18.43 -2.95 -21.89
CA ILE A 474 17.74 -3.83 -22.85
C ILE A 474 18.42 -5.21 -22.82
N VAL A 475 17.63 -6.26 -22.77
CA VAL A 475 18.10 -7.66 -22.79
C VAL A 475 17.49 -8.37 -23.97
N LEU A 476 18.33 -8.98 -24.78
CA LEU A 476 17.95 -9.84 -25.89
C LEU A 476 18.27 -11.29 -25.49
N SER A 477 17.29 -12.15 -25.44
CA SER A 477 17.45 -13.58 -25.10
C SER A 477 17.10 -14.46 -26.28
N LEU A 478 17.79 -15.60 -26.40
CA LEU A 478 17.40 -16.60 -27.39
C LEU A 478 16.04 -17.18 -27.06
N ASP A 479 15.11 -17.10 -28.00
CA ASP A 479 13.83 -17.77 -27.88
C ASP A 479 13.47 -18.53 -29.17
N PRO A 480 13.51 -19.86 -29.16
CA PRO A 480 13.12 -20.67 -30.30
C PRO A 480 11.68 -20.46 -30.76
N ALA A 481 10.80 -20.00 -29.87
CA ALA A 481 9.40 -19.72 -30.21
C ALA A 481 9.25 -18.50 -31.12
N ASN A 482 10.21 -17.58 -31.11
CA ASN A 482 10.23 -16.38 -31.94
C ASN A 482 10.82 -16.60 -33.36
N THR A 483 10.81 -17.84 -33.84
CA THR A 483 11.17 -18.18 -35.24
C THR A 483 9.92 -18.49 -36.05
N ASN A 484 10.00 -18.34 -37.39
CA ASN A 484 8.93 -18.77 -38.27
C ASN A 484 8.55 -20.22 -38.04
N ALA A 485 7.27 -20.56 -38.11
CA ALA A 485 6.75 -21.90 -37.79
C ALA A 485 7.40 -23.02 -38.59
N GLU A 486 7.77 -22.78 -39.86
CA GLU A 486 8.42 -23.77 -40.76
C GLU A 486 9.87 -24.08 -40.36
N ASP A 487 10.57 -23.11 -39.74
CA ASP A 487 12.00 -23.22 -39.39
C ASP A 487 12.25 -23.29 -37.88
N ARG A 488 11.22 -23.56 -37.08
CA ARG A 488 11.33 -23.53 -35.63
C ARG A 488 12.31 -24.56 -35.09
N PRO A 489 13.44 -24.16 -34.50
CA PRO A 489 14.41 -25.06 -33.95
C PRO A 489 13.87 -25.79 -32.71
N ALA A 490 14.30 -27.03 -32.53
CA ALA A 490 13.93 -27.85 -31.37
C ALA A 490 14.71 -27.45 -30.10
N GLY A 491 14.47 -26.21 -29.63
CA GLY A 491 15.07 -25.66 -28.44
C GLY A 491 16.27 -24.73 -28.66
N ILE A 492 16.78 -24.14 -27.60
CA ILE A 492 17.90 -23.19 -27.62
C ILE A 492 19.15 -23.72 -28.31
N ASN A 493 19.53 -24.96 -28.02
CA ASN A 493 20.75 -25.56 -28.60
C ASN A 493 20.67 -25.73 -30.14
N ALA A 494 19.48 -26.00 -30.66
CA ALA A 494 19.26 -26.08 -32.10
C ALA A 494 19.32 -24.65 -32.71
N LEU A 495 18.78 -23.64 -32.04
CA LEU A 495 18.88 -22.24 -32.47
C LEU A 495 20.34 -21.75 -32.44
N GLN A 496 21.14 -22.20 -31.48
CA GLN A 496 22.57 -21.83 -31.36
C GLN A 496 23.43 -22.39 -32.53
N THR A 497 22.96 -23.37 -33.31
CA THR A 497 23.70 -23.81 -34.51
C THR A 497 23.77 -22.71 -35.60
N LYS A 498 22.78 -21.82 -35.62
CA LYS A 498 22.74 -20.60 -36.42
C LYS A 498 22.34 -19.45 -35.49
N ASN A 499 23.17 -19.18 -34.51
CA ASN A 499 22.85 -18.27 -33.45
C ASN A 499 22.61 -16.84 -33.93
N PRO A 500 21.40 -16.26 -33.73
CA PRO A 500 21.13 -14.88 -34.15
C PRO A 500 21.82 -13.83 -33.28
N LEU A 501 22.34 -14.22 -32.11
CA LEU A 501 23.18 -13.36 -31.24
C LEU A 501 24.67 -13.47 -31.68
N ASP A 502 24.95 -13.09 -32.91
CA ASP A 502 26.26 -13.21 -33.57
C ASP A 502 27.05 -11.87 -33.55
N GLU A 503 28.28 -11.92 -34.04
CA GLU A 503 29.16 -10.75 -34.12
C GLU A 503 28.55 -9.62 -34.99
N VAL A 504 27.75 -9.95 -36.00
CA VAL A 504 27.09 -8.95 -36.86
C VAL A 504 26.01 -8.19 -36.07
N LEU A 505 25.31 -8.87 -35.18
CA LEU A 505 24.37 -8.20 -34.25
C LEU A 505 25.11 -7.26 -33.30
N GLU A 506 26.22 -7.72 -32.73
CA GLU A 506 27.08 -6.94 -31.83
C GLU A 506 27.57 -5.65 -32.51
N GLU A 507 28.14 -5.75 -33.72
CA GLU A 507 28.57 -4.59 -34.48
C GLU A 507 27.41 -3.64 -34.81
N THR A 508 26.25 -4.19 -35.20
CA THR A 508 25.07 -3.37 -35.57
C THR A 508 24.55 -2.59 -34.37
N ILE A 509 24.49 -3.22 -33.16
CA ILE A 509 24.03 -2.54 -31.95
C ILE A 509 25.09 -1.58 -31.41
N SER A 510 26.39 -1.92 -31.52
CA SER A 510 27.49 -1.04 -31.09
C SER A 510 27.54 0.27 -31.87
N ASP A 511 27.17 0.23 -33.16
CA ASP A 511 27.14 1.41 -34.04
C ASP A 511 25.92 2.31 -33.82
N MET A 512 24.98 1.94 -32.95
CA MET A 512 23.82 2.78 -32.60
C MET A 512 24.24 3.90 -31.66
N ASP A 513 23.85 5.13 -32.00
CA ASP A 513 24.05 6.29 -31.12
C ASP A 513 23.34 6.07 -29.78
N GLY A 514 24.06 6.21 -28.68
CA GLY A 514 23.53 6.06 -27.31
C GLY A 514 23.81 4.71 -26.66
N VAL A 515 24.32 3.72 -27.37
CA VAL A 515 24.77 2.46 -26.77
C VAL A 515 26.11 2.69 -26.05
N LYS A 516 26.19 2.28 -24.79
CA LYS A 516 27.39 2.44 -23.93
C LYS A 516 28.19 1.18 -23.84
N ASN A 517 27.50 0.06 -23.67
CA ASN A 517 28.14 -1.24 -23.43
C ASN A 517 27.24 -2.36 -23.94
N ILE A 518 27.86 -3.45 -24.41
CA ILE A 518 27.20 -4.69 -24.78
C ILE A 518 27.93 -5.81 -24.09
N GLU A 519 27.18 -6.70 -23.45
CA GLU A 519 27.72 -7.89 -22.78
C GLU A 519 26.94 -9.13 -23.20
N PHE A 520 27.64 -10.20 -23.56
CA PHE A 520 27.01 -11.47 -23.89
C PHE A 520 27.18 -12.48 -22.76
N ILE A 521 26.07 -13.13 -22.40
CA ILE A 521 26.08 -14.27 -21.52
C ILE A 521 26.05 -15.55 -22.37
N GLN A 522 27.01 -16.41 -22.11
CA GLN A 522 27.12 -17.71 -22.78
C GLN A 522 26.48 -18.80 -21.94
N GLY A 523 25.88 -19.77 -22.59
CA GLY A 523 25.30 -20.93 -21.94
C GLY A 523 24.76 -21.96 -22.93
N CYS A 524 24.23 -23.04 -22.41
CA CYS A 524 23.51 -24.07 -23.19
C CYS A 524 22.48 -24.74 -22.29
N VAL A 525 21.65 -25.60 -22.85
CA VAL A 525 20.66 -26.38 -22.10
C VAL A 525 20.96 -27.87 -22.27
N SER A 526 21.07 -28.59 -21.18
CA SER A 526 21.34 -30.02 -21.20
C SER A 526 20.60 -30.77 -20.09
N ASN A 527 20.34 -32.05 -20.32
CA ASN A 527 19.96 -32.92 -19.24
C ASN A 527 21.09 -33.05 -18.21
N MET A 528 20.72 -33.10 -16.95
CA MET A 528 21.66 -33.29 -15.85
C MET A 528 21.21 -34.42 -14.93
N GLU A 529 22.19 -35.15 -14.38
CA GLU A 529 22.00 -36.12 -13.31
C GLU A 529 22.77 -35.65 -12.06
N PHE A 530 22.18 -35.83 -10.90
CA PHE A 530 22.76 -35.52 -9.60
C PHE A 530 23.10 -36.79 -8.80
N PRO A 531 23.95 -36.70 -7.74
CA PRO A 531 24.30 -37.84 -6.91
C PRO A 531 23.11 -38.50 -6.18
N THR A 532 22.11 -37.71 -5.85
CA THR A 532 20.83 -38.16 -5.31
C THR A 532 19.87 -38.37 -6.47
N ALA A 533 19.30 -39.57 -6.59
CA ALA A 533 18.28 -39.84 -7.60
C ALA A 533 17.13 -38.86 -7.43
N PHE A 534 16.70 -38.23 -8.53
CA PHE A 534 15.44 -37.52 -8.56
C PHE A 534 14.33 -38.44 -8.08
N LYS A 535 13.29 -37.88 -7.47
CA LYS A 535 12.14 -38.65 -6.99
C LYS A 535 11.49 -39.49 -8.07
N ASP A 536 11.59 -39.03 -9.32
CA ASP A 536 11.05 -39.69 -10.52
C ASP A 536 12.03 -40.59 -11.25
N GLY A 537 13.32 -40.62 -10.86
CA GLY A 537 14.37 -41.40 -11.50
C GLY A 537 14.78 -40.90 -12.89
N ASN A 538 14.35 -39.73 -13.33
CA ASN A 538 14.64 -39.15 -14.64
C ASN A 538 15.73 -38.06 -14.54
N SER A 539 16.38 -37.79 -15.69
CA SER A 539 17.22 -36.61 -15.85
C SER A 539 16.33 -35.39 -16.22
N HIS A 540 16.75 -34.22 -15.82
CA HIS A 540 16.03 -33.00 -16.11
C HIS A 540 16.88 -31.99 -16.85
N PHE A 541 16.22 -31.17 -17.69
CA PHE A 541 16.86 -30.08 -18.41
C PHE A 541 17.16 -28.92 -17.49
N PHE A 542 18.41 -28.47 -17.50
CA PHE A 542 18.85 -27.24 -16.84
C PHE A 542 19.63 -26.38 -17.81
N THR A 543 19.58 -25.07 -17.58
CA THR A 543 20.46 -24.14 -18.24
C THR A 543 21.83 -24.13 -17.54
N GLN A 544 22.88 -24.34 -18.29
CA GLN A 544 24.28 -24.20 -17.87
C GLN A 544 24.75 -22.82 -18.31
N ILE A 545 25.09 -21.94 -17.39
CA ILE A 545 25.62 -20.61 -17.70
C ILE A 545 27.13 -20.61 -17.57
N GLY A 546 27.79 -20.04 -18.58
CA GLY A 546 29.23 -19.81 -18.57
C GLY A 546 29.59 -18.59 -17.72
N ILE A 547 30.54 -18.72 -16.82
CA ILE A 547 31.02 -17.63 -15.97
C ILE A 547 31.90 -16.70 -16.81
N PRO A 548 31.51 -15.42 -17.03
CA PRO A 548 32.34 -14.46 -17.72
C PRO A 548 33.68 -14.23 -17.01
N GLU A 549 34.75 -13.95 -17.78
CA GLU A 549 36.10 -13.80 -17.21
C GLU A 549 36.19 -12.72 -16.15
N ASN A 550 35.44 -11.63 -16.30
CA ASN A 550 35.40 -10.49 -15.39
C ASN A 550 34.56 -10.73 -14.12
N GLN A 551 33.79 -11.84 -14.03
CA GLN A 551 32.82 -12.08 -12.95
C GLN A 551 33.31 -13.04 -11.85
N TYR A 552 34.47 -13.70 -12.01
CA TYR A 552 34.98 -14.67 -11.01
C TYR A 552 35.18 -14.09 -9.61
N GLU A 553 35.50 -12.79 -9.50
CA GLU A 553 35.63 -12.12 -8.20
C GLU A 553 34.25 -11.95 -7.54
N ALA A 554 33.23 -11.58 -8.31
CA ALA A 554 31.85 -11.46 -7.83
C ALA A 554 31.29 -12.81 -7.37
N PHE A 555 31.54 -13.89 -8.14
CA PHE A 555 31.21 -15.24 -7.72
C PHE A 555 31.91 -15.62 -6.42
N SER A 556 33.20 -15.30 -6.27
CA SER A 556 33.96 -15.58 -5.05
C SER A 556 33.38 -14.89 -3.80
N GLN A 557 32.84 -13.68 -3.96
CA GLN A 557 32.18 -12.95 -2.86
C GLN A 557 30.84 -13.55 -2.46
N GLY A 558 30.14 -14.19 -3.39
CA GLY A 558 28.85 -14.84 -3.15
C GLY A 558 28.94 -16.29 -2.64
N LEU A 559 30.13 -16.89 -2.60
CA LEU A 559 30.29 -18.27 -2.14
C LEU A 559 30.06 -18.40 -0.63
N ILE A 560 29.34 -19.44 -0.27
CA ILE A 560 29.19 -19.92 1.11
C ILE A 560 30.29 -20.95 1.40
N GLU A 561 30.61 -21.82 0.41
CA GLU A 561 31.60 -22.88 0.55
C GLU A 561 32.31 -23.15 -0.80
N GLY A 562 33.58 -23.55 -0.75
CA GLY A 562 34.34 -23.95 -1.93
C GLY A 562 35.20 -22.82 -2.54
N THR A 563 35.36 -22.84 -3.87
CA THR A 563 36.22 -21.89 -4.60
C THR A 563 35.60 -21.47 -5.93
N ALA A 564 35.85 -20.19 -6.30
CA ALA A 564 35.58 -19.67 -7.65
C ALA A 564 36.86 -19.38 -8.44
N ASP A 565 37.98 -20.03 -8.07
CA ASP A 565 39.25 -19.87 -8.80
C ASP A 565 39.11 -20.48 -10.20
N ARG A 566 39.20 -19.63 -11.24
CA ARG A 566 39.01 -20.01 -12.65
C ARG A 566 39.89 -21.19 -13.04
N GLN A 567 41.21 -21.15 -12.71
CA GLN A 567 42.13 -22.21 -13.11
C GLN A 567 41.82 -23.54 -12.44
N LYS A 568 41.41 -23.51 -11.17
CA LYS A 568 40.99 -24.72 -10.46
C LYS A 568 39.72 -25.33 -11.03
N LEU A 569 38.73 -24.44 -11.34
CA LEU A 569 37.48 -24.88 -11.95
C LEU A 569 37.69 -25.50 -13.33
N ILE A 570 38.52 -24.86 -14.20
CA ILE A 570 38.83 -25.44 -15.52
C ILE A 570 39.56 -26.79 -15.41
N ASN A 571 40.63 -26.81 -14.60
CA ASN A 571 41.46 -28.03 -14.48
C ASN A 571 40.74 -29.22 -13.80
N GLY A 572 39.81 -28.93 -12.89
CA GLY A 572 39.03 -29.91 -12.15
C GLY A 572 37.64 -30.19 -12.71
N LYS A 573 37.33 -29.73 -13.94
CA LYS A 573 35.95 -29.74 -14.48
C LYS A 573 34.93 -29.28 -13.41
N GLY A 574 35.17 -28.12 -12.80
CA GLY A 574 34.42 -27.64 -11.66
C GLY A 574 33.16 -26.91 -12.07
N VAL A 575 32.12 -27.02 -11.26
CA VAL A 575 30.87 -26.26 -11.36
C VAL A 575 30.58 -25.50 -10.06
N ILE A 576 30.06 -24.30 -10.18
CA ILE A 576 29.49 -23.54 -9.04
C ILE A 576 27.99 -23.72 -9.05
N VAL A 577 27.42 -24.06 -7.88
CA VAL A 577 25.98 -24.32 -7.73
C VAL A 577 25.34 -23.21 -6.89
N ASP A 578 24.32 -22.58 -7.44
CA ASP A 578 23.45 -21.67 -6.72
C ASP A 578 22.18 -22.38 -6.28
N ASN A 579 22.03 -22.58 -4.98
CA ASN A 579 20.80 -23.09 -4.35
C ASN A 579 20.23 -22.07 -3.35
N SER A 580 20.50 -20.78 -3.56
CA SER A 580 20.01 -19.71 -2.68
C SER A 580 18.48 -19.62 -2.65
N THR A 581 17.82 -19.99 -3.75
CA THR A 581 16.37 -20.10 -3.88
C THR A 581 15.80 -21.40 -3.33
N LYS A 582 16.68 -22.34 -2.91
CA LYS A 582 16.34 -23.70 -2.47
C LYS A 582 15.64 -24.56 -3.54
N LEU A 583 15.65 -24.14 -4.79
CA LEU A 583 15.02 -24.88 -5.89
C LEU A 583 15.52 -26.32 -5.99
N LEU A 584 16.84 -26.52 -5.92
CA LEU A 584 17.43 -27.84 -6.02
C LEU A 584 17.07 -28.73 -4.83
N SER A 585 17.06 -28.18 -3.61
CA SER A 585 16.75 -28.95 -2.39
C SER A 585 15.25 -29.23 -2.25
N ASP A 586 14.39 -28.26 -2.50
CA ASP A 586 12.98 -28.37 -2.20
C ASP A 586 12.21 -29.05 -3.34
N TYR A 587 12.60 -28.82 -4.60
CA TYR A 587 11.92 -29.36 -5.77
C TYR A 587 12.59 -30.64 -6.31
N TYR A 588 13.93 -30.60 -6.44
CA TYR A 588 14.68 -31.75 -7.03
C TYR A 588 15.30 -32.70 -5.97
N ASN A 589 15.00 -32.45 -4.68
CA ASN A 589 15.53 -33.25 -3.57
C ASN A 589 17.07 -33.40 -3.56
N TYR A 590 17.76 -32.40 -4.10
CA TYR A 590 19.21 -32.36 -4.19
C TYR A 590 19.77 -31.20 -3.34
N THR A 591 20.51 -31.51 -2.29
CA THR A 591 21.28 -30.57 -1.51
C THR A 591 22.73 -30.62 -1.90
N PRO A 592 23.25 -29.61 -2.65
CA PRO A 592 24.62 -29.67 -3.18
C PRO A 592 25.66 -29.73 -2.05
N GLN A 593 26.70 -30.53 -2.26
CA GLN A 593 27.87 -30.61 -1.39
C GLN A 593 29.16 -30.47 -2.22
N ILE A 594 30.22 -29.88 -1.62
CA ILE A 594 31.52 -29.77 -2.28
C ILE A 594 32.09 -31.17 -2.52
N GLY A 595 32.48 -31.43 -3.78
CA GLY A 595 32.95 -32.73 -4.21
C GLY A 595 31.91 -33.65 -4.83
N ASP A 596 30.63 -33.26 -4.83
CA ASP A 596 29.60 -33.98 -5.56
C ASP A 596 29.93 -34.03 -7.05
N ILE A 597 29.53 -35.10 -7.69
CA ILE A 597 29.66 -35.24 -9.14
C ILE A 597 28.30 -35.06 -9.77
N VAL A 598 28.18 -34.06 -10.61
CA VAL A 598 27.01 -33.81 -11.46
C VAL A 598 27.37 -34.25 -12.88
N LYS A 599 26.43 -34.91 -13.56
CA LYS A 599 26.63 -35.35 -14.93
C LYS A 599 25.80 -34.47 -15.86
N VAL A 600 26.37 -34.11 -16.98
CA VAL A 600 25.73 -33.30 -18.02
C VAL A 600 25.73 -34.11 -19.32
N GLU A 601 24.56 -34.25 -19.96
CA GLU A 601 24.40 -34.92 -21.24
C GLU A 601 25.01 -34.09 -22.37
N THR A 602 25.92 -34.69 -23.12
CA THR A 602 26.55 -34.05 -24.29
C THR A 602 25.68 -34.21 -25.55
N ALA A 603 26.06 -33.54 -26.64
CA ALA A 603 25.30 -33.53 -27.89
C ALA A 603 25.15 -34.91 -28.53
N ASP A 604 26.10 -35.86 -28.32
CA ASP A 604 26.09 -37.23 -28.80
C ASP A 604 25.40 -38.23 -27.85
N GLY A 605 24.77 -37.73 -26.79
CA GLY A 605 24.10 -38.55 -25.78
C GLY A 605 25.03 -39.23 -24.78
N GLN A 606 26.31 -38.83 -24.76
CA GLN A 606 27.24 -39.28 -23.71
C GLN A 606 27.06 -38.40 -22.47
N TRP A 607 27.63 -38.84 -21.35
CA TRP A 607 27.57 -38.12 -20.08
C TRP A 607 28.97 -37.67 -19.66
N GLU A 608 29.17 -36.38 -19.50
CA GLU A 608 30.38 -35.80 -18.92
C GLU A 608 30.17 -35.50 -17.43
N GLU A 609 31.21 -35.77 -16.65
CA GLU A 609 31.21 -35.62 -15.20
C GLU A 609 31.88 -34.32 -14.80
N PHE A 610 31.18 -33.54 -13.95
CA PHE A 610 31.66 -32.29 -13.38
C PHE A 610 31.61 -32.34 -11.86
N THR A 611 32.58 -31.72 -11.21
CA THR A 611 32.67 -31.70 -9.75
C THR A 611 32.15 -30.39 -9.18
N VAL A 612 31.28 -30.47 -8.19
CA VAL A 612 30.82 -29.28 -7.44
C VAL A 612 31.98 -28.73 -6.64
N MET A 613 32.52 -27.58 -7.02
CA MET A 613 33.67 -26.94 -6.41
C MET A 613 33.34 -25.62 -5.69
N GLY A 614 32.15 -25.05 -5.91
CA GLY A 614 31.65 -23.88 -5.24
C GLY A 614 30.16 -23.97 -4.99
N ILE A 615 29.71 -23.52 -3.84
CA ILE A 615 28.28 -23.40 -3.47
C ILE A 615 28.05 -22.02 -2.90
N GLY A 616 27.06 -21.33 -3.42
CA GLY A 616 26.73 -19.98 -2.95
C GLY A 616 25.69 -19.29 -3.79
N LYS A 617 25.52 -18.00 -3.58
CA LYS A 617 24.64 -17.18 -4.40
C LYS A 617 25.44 -16.60 -5.57
N ALA A 618 25.04 -16.92 -6.79
CA ALA A 618 25.62 -16.33 -7.98
C ALA A 618 25.32 -14.84 -8.08
N PRO A 619 26.24 -14.02 -8.64
CA PRO A 619 25.90 -12.65 -8.99
C PRO A 619 24.82 -12.67 -10.07
N ASN A 620 23.98 -11.64 -10.08
CA ASN A 620 23.03 -11.49 -11.16
C ASN A 620 23.77 -11.10 -12.45
N LEU A 621 23.71 -11.97 -13.44
CA LEU A 621 24.36 -11.76 -14.74
C LEU A 621 23.45 -11.06 -15.76
N GLY A 622 22.18 -10.77 -15.39
CA GLY A 622 21.24 -10.03 -16.27
C GLY A 622 20.43 -10.89 -17.23
N GLY A 623 20.41 -12.18 -17.04
CA GLY A 623 19.53 -13.13 -17.74
C GLY A 623 18.75 -13.96 -16.74
N ASP A 624 18.14 -15.03 -17.21
CA ASP A 624 17.48 -15.99 -16.34
C ASP A 624 18.47 -16.56 -15.31
N SER A 625 18.06 -16.62 -14.07
CA SER A 625 18.88 -17.21 -13.02
C SER A 625 18.99 -18.71 -13.23
N ALA A 626 20.22 -19.23 -13.33
CA ALA A 626 20.48 -20.65 -13.40
C ALA A 626 20.96 -21.18 -12.05
N SER A 627 20.82 -22.47 -11.85
CA SER A 627 21.39 -23.15 -10.67
C SER A 627 22.84 -23.61 -10.86
N PHE A 628 23.33 -23.66 -12.12
CA PHE A 628 24.63 -24.24 -12.46
C PHE A 628 25.46 -23.28 -13.31
N TYR A 629 26.65 -22.96 -12.81
CA TYR A 629 27.59 -22.04 -13.44
C TYR A 629 28.94 -22.72 -13.69
N PHE A 630 29.37 -22.69 -14.96
CA PHE A 630 30.56 -23.38 -15.43
C PHE A 630 31.57 -22.34 -15.98
N PRO A 631 32.89 -22.59 -15.95
CA PRO A 631 33.81 -21.90 -16.82
C PRO A 631 33.37 -21.91 -18.28
N GLN A 632 33.39 -20.77 -18.94
CA GLN A 632 32.97 -20.69 -20.36
C GLN A 632 33.73 -21.69 -21.26
N GLU A 633 34.96 -21.94 -20.93
CA GLU A 633 35.85 -22.87 -21.64
C GLU A 633 35.38 -24.34 -21.60
N LEU A 634 34.49 -24.69 -20.66
CA LEU A 634 33.94 -26.03 -20.54
C LEU A 634 32.64 -26.22 -21.33
N LEU A 635 31.96 -25.16 -21.76
CA LEU A 635 30.71 -25.27 -22.53
C LEU A 635 30.87 -26.07 -23.85
N PRO A 636 31.96 -25.92 -24.64
CA PRO A 636 32.16 -26.70 -25.84
C PRO A 636 32.23 -28.24 -25.62
N MET A 637 32.58 -28.68 -24.41
CA MET A 637 32.57 -30.10 -24.06
C MET A 637 31.13 -30.64 -23.95
N MET A 638 30.16 -29.79 -23.68
CA MET A 638 28.77 -30.20 -23.50
C MET A 638 28.03 -30.26 -24.84
N LYS A 639 28.36 -29.34 -25.78
CA LYS A 639 27.67 -29.22 -27.09
C LYS A 639 28.68 -28.97 -28.22
N GLU A 640 29.23 -30.05 -28.78
CA GLU A 640 30.26 -29.96 -29.82
C GLU A 640 29.79 -29.31 -31.13
N ASN A 641 28.49 -29.37 -31.42
CA ASN A 641 27.91 -28.80 -32.64
C ASN A 641 27.58 -27.28 -32.54
N VAL A 642 27.84 -26.67 -31.41
CA VAL A 642 27.58 -25.26 -31.16
C VAL A 642 28.90 -24.49 -31.20
N SER A 643 29.00 -23.50 -32.09
CA SER A 643 30.17 -22.64 -32.21
C SER A 643 29.99 -21.30 -31.44
N ASN A 644 28.76 -20.86 -31.25
CA ASN A 644 28.41 -19.65 -30.56
C ASN A 644 27.43 -19.98 -29.43
N PHE A 645 27.91 -19.86 -28.19
CA PHE A 645 27.17 -20.15 -26.97
C PHE A 645 26.41 -18.96 -26.40
N ASN A 646 26.33 -17.82 -27.10
CA ASN A 646 25.56 -16.69 -26.63
C ASN A 646 24.09 -17.08 -26.46
N ILE A 647 23.52 -16.85 -25.26
CA ILE A 647 22.10 -17.07 -24.94
C ILE A 647 21.40 -15.75 -24.62
N THR A 648 22.15 -14.77 -24.14
CA THR A 648 21.63 -13.46 -23.78
C THR A 648 22.61 -12.38 -24.21
N CYS A 649 22.11 -11.29 -24.74
CA CYS A 649 22.84 -10.06 -25.01
C CYS A 649 22.23 -8.94 -24.16
N ILE A 650 23.07 -8.23 -23.43
CA ILE A 650 22.71 -7.16 -22.52
C ILE A 650 23.26 -5.87 -23.08
N VAL A 651 22.42 -4.87 -23.23
CA VAL A 651 22.76 -3.56 -23.80
C VAL A 651 22.50 -2.46 -22.80
N ASP A 652 23.54 -1.69 -22.51
CA ASP A 652 23.44 -0.44 -21.74
C ASP A 652 23.27 0.73 -22.69
N VAL A 653 22.31 1.60 -22.42
CA VAL A 653 21.95 2.71 -23.29
C VAL A 653 21.99 4.04 -22.53
N GLU A 654 22.23 5.13 -23.24
CA GLU A 654 22.04 6.47 -22.69
C GLU A 654 20.56 6.76 -22.51
N ARG A 655 20.19 7.27 -21.34
CA ARG A 655 18.79 7.48 -20.94
C ARG A 655 17.98 8.32 -21.95
N GLU A 656 18.62 9.33 -22.52
CA GLU A 656 17.98 10.25 -23.48
C GLU A 656 17.65 9.57 -24.82
N GLN A 657 18.33 8.47 -25.14
CA GLN A 657 18.22 7.75 -26.41
C GLN A 657 17.59 6.35 -26.25
N LEU A 658 17.22 5.97 -25.00
CA LEU A 658 16.70 4.63 -24.69
C LEU A 658 15.53 4.22 -25.60
N THR A 659 14.53 5.05 -25.74
CA THR A 659 13.34 4.74 -26.58
C THR A 659 13.68 4.60 -28.05
N GLU A 660 14.65 5.37 -28.58
CA GLU A 660 15.05 5.28 -29.98
C GLU A 660 15.85 4.01 -30.25
N VAL A 661 16.82 3.70 -29.36
CA VAL A 661 17.63 2.48 -29.45
C VAL A 661 16.77 1.24 -29.26
N GLU A 662 15.86 1.26 -28.28
CA GLU A 662 14.90 0.21 -28.02
C GLU A 662 14.08 -0.15 -29.28
N ASN A 663 13.48 0.83 -29.94
CA ASN A 663 12.71 0.60 -31.16
C ASN A 663 13.57 0.02 -32.30
N LYS A 664 14.83 0.46 -32.45
CA LYS A 664 15.77 -0.09 -33.44
C LYS A 664 16.14 -1.55 -33.10
N ILE A 665 16.39 -1.85 -31.83
CA ILE A 665 16.71 -3.21 -31.38
C ILE A 665 15.51 -4.15 -31.56
N PHE A 666 14.29 -3.70 -31.27
CA PHE A 666 13.09 -4.48 -31.51
C PHE A 666 12.94 -4.83 -33.01
N GLN A 667 13.08 -3.87 -33.89
CA GLN A 667 13.06 -4.11 -35.36
C GLN A 667 14.17 -5.03 -35.82
N LEU A 668 15.36 -4.92 -35.22
CA LEU A 668 16.50 -5.78 -35.55
C LEU A 668 16.25 -7.23 -35.12
N ALA A 669 15.72 -7.43 -33.91
CA ALA A 669 15.38 -8.74 -33.40
C ALA A 669 14.27 -9.42 -34.21
N GLU A 670 13.23 -8.65 -34.58
CA GLU A 670 12.14 -9.13 -35.43
C GLU A 670 12.65 -9.60 -36.81
N ASN A 671 13.52 -8.83 -37.46
CA ASN A 671 14.06 -9.20 -38.75
C ASN A 671 14.95 -10.45 -38.74
N ARG A 672 15.59 -10.76 -37.60
CA ARG A 672 16.44 -11.94 -37.42
C ARG A 672 15.70 -13.18 -37.00
N GLY A 673 14.63 -13.03 -36.20
CA GLY A 673 13.93 -14.13 -35.56
C GLY A 673 14.75 -14.82 -34.47
N GLY A 674 14.08 -15.59 -33.62
CA GLY A 674 14.72 -16.35 -32.56
C GLY A 674 15.28 -15.53 -31.39
N ILE A 675 14.93 -14.26 -31.30
CA ILE A 675 15.34 -13.32 -30.24
C ILE A 675 14.10 -12.77 -29.57
N GLU A 676 14.03 -12.85 -28.27
CA GLU A 676 13.09 -12.15 -27.42
C GLU A 676 13.78 -10.91 -26.84
N VAL A 677 13.09 -9.77 -26.82
CA VAL A 677 13.65 -8.52 -26.32
C VAL A 677 12.84 -8.05 -25.14
N PHE A 678 13.51 -7.81 -24.03
CA PHE A 678 12.96 -7.22 -22.81
C PHE A 678 13.60 -5.85 -22.59
N SER A 679 12.79 -4.85 -22.27
CA SER A 679 13.29 -3.51 -21.95
C SER A 679 12.97 -3.10 -20.53
N ILE A 680 13.87 -2.30 -19.94
CA ILE A 680 13.60 -1.64 -18.65
C ILE A 680 12.38 -0.72 -18.74
N SER A 681 12.06 -0.19 -19.94
CA SER A 681 10.89 0.66 -20.17
C SER A 681 9.57 -0.08 -19.90
N ASP A 682 9.50 -1.37 -20.24
CA ASP A 682 8.31 -2.20 -19.99
C ASP A 682 8.10 -2.40 -18.49
N ILE A 683 9.18 -2.67 -17.76
CA ILE A 683 9.14 -2.82 -16.30
C ILE A 683 8.79 -1.48 -15.61
N ILE A 684 9.36 -0.36 -16.08
CA ILE A 684 9.02 0.97 -15.56
C ILE A 684 7.53 1.25 -15.75
N THR A 685 6.98 0.94 -16.93
CA THR A 685 5.56 1.15 -17.22
C THR A 685 4.68 0.31 -16.31
N TYR A 686 4.97 -0.96 -16.18
CA TYR A 686 4.27 -1.88 -15.27
C TYR A 686 4.31 -1.38 -13.81
N LEU A 687 5.50 -1.05 -13.30
CA LEU A 687 5.67 -0.54 -11.95
C LEU A 687 5.01 0.82 -11.73
N GLN A 688 4.96 1.69 -12.75
CA GLN A 688 4.24 2.97 -12.67
C GLN A 688 2.74 2.77 -12.50
N GLU A 689 2.13 1.85 -13.22
CA GLU A 689 0.71 1.51 -13.08
C GLU A 689 0.40 0.94 -11.69
N GLU A 690 1.20 -0.01 -11.23
CA GLU A 690 1.06 -0.59 -9.90
C GLU A 690 1.21 0.47 -8.81
N MET A 691 2.22 1.33 -8.93
CA MET A 691 2.45 2.42 -7.99
C MET A 691 1.35 3.50 -8.00
N ASN A 692 0.71 3.76 -9.14
CA ASN A 692 -0.40 4.70 -9.21
C ASN A 692 -1.60 4.23 -8.36
N ASN A 693 -1.87 2.93 -8.36
CA ASN A 693 -2.92 2.33 -7.54
C ASN A 693 -2.66 2.51 -6.04
N ILE A 694 -1.40 2.55 -5.61
CA ILE A 694 -0.99 2.80 -4.22
C ILE A 694 -0.93 4.31 -3.90
N LYS A 695 -0.41 5.12 -4.82
CA LYS A 695 -0.21 6.57 -4.60
C LYS A 695 -1.50 7.34 -4.44
N MET A 696 -2.54 7.03 -5.22
CA MET A 696 -3.83 7.74 -5.15
C MET A 696 -4.49 7.67 -3.76
N PRO A 697 -4.68 6.48 -3.15
CA PRO A 697 -5.16 6.38 -1.78
C PRO A 697 -4.28 7.11 -0.76
N LEU A 698 -2.97 7.05 -0.93
CA LEU A 698 -2.02 7.68 -0.02
C LEU A 698 -2.06 9.21 -0.11
N TYR A 699 -2.24 9.80 -1.30
CA TYR A 699 -2.54 11.24 -1.44
C TYR A 699 -3.84 11.62 -0.74
N GLY A 700 -4.86 10.78 -0.81
CA GLY A 700 -6.09 10.95 -0.04
C GLY A 700 -5.82 10.99 1.47
N LEU A 701 -4.99 10.10 1.99
CA LEU A 701 -4.58 10.08 3.39
C LEU A 701 -3.82 11.37 3.79
N VAL A 702 -2.84 11.78 2.98
CA VAL A 702 -2.08 13.04 3.17
C VAL A 702 -3.02 14.24 3.25
N PHE A 703 -3.95 14.34 2.31
CA PHE A 703 -4.97 15.40 2.29
C PHE A 703 -5.82 15.37 3.57
N PHE A 704 -6.27 14.21 4.00
CA PHE A 704 -7.08 14.07 5.23
C PHE A 704 -6.31 14.50 6.49
N ILE A 705 -5.05 14.07 6.63
CA ILE A 705 -4.20 14.46 7.76
C ILE A 705 -4.00 15.98 7.77
N ALA A 706 -3.75 16.57 6.61
CA ALA A 706 -3.61 18.03 6.47
C ALA A 706 -4.88 18.76 6.90
N VAL A 707 -6.05 18.39 6.36
CA VAL A 707 -7.35 18.97 6.72
C VAL A 707 -7.63 18.80 8.21
N PHE A 708 -7.35 17.64 8.78
CA PHE A 708 -7.51 17.38 10.21
C PHE A 708 -6.64 18.32 11.07
N GLY A 709 -5.38 18.52 10.70
CA GLY A 709 -4.47 19.46 11.35
C GLY A 709 -5.00 20.90 11.29
N LEU A 710 -5.49 21.34 10.11
CA LEU A 710 -6.07 22.66 9.92
C LEU A 710 -7.33 22.88 10.77
N ILE A 711 -8.25 21.93 10.80
CA ILE A 711 -9.46 21.99 11.64
C ILE A 711 -9.07 22.05 13.12
N SER A 712 -8.08 21.27 13.57
CA SER A 712 -7.59 21.28 14.94
C SER A 712 -7.02 22.66 15.33
N LEU A 713 -6.27 23.31 14.43
CA LEU A 713 -5.75 24.66 14.64
C LEU A 713 -6.89 25.69 14.78
N ILE A 714 -7.80 25.74 13.81
CA ILE A 714 -8.95 26.63 13.82
C ILE A 714 -9.71 26.51 15.14
N ASN A 715 -9.98 25.29 15.54
CA ASN A 715 -10.70 25.04 16.77
C ASN A 715 -9.95 25.50 18.02
N THR A 716 -8.65 25.25 18.10
CA THR A 716 -7.82 25.72 19.22
C THR A 716 -7.84 27.26 19.32
N LEU A 717 -7.73 27.93 18.17
CA LEU A 717 -7.75 29.38 18.10
C LEU A 717 -9.12 29.98 18.52
N MET A 718 -10.22 29.35 18.05
CA MET A 718 -11.57 29.72 18.43
C MET A 718 -11.81 29.54 19.92
N THR A 719 -11.42 28.41 20.47
CA THR A 719 -11.56 28.10 21.90
C THR A 719 -10.72 29.06 22.75
N ASN A 720 -9.53 29.49 22.29
CA ASN A 720 -8.72 30.49 22.98
C ASN A 720 -9.42 31.84 23.07
N ILE A 721 -10.09 32.28 22.00
CA ILE A 721 -10.86 33.55 22.05
C ILE A 721 -12.00 33.40 23.05
N ILE A 722 -12.79 32.35 22.96
CA ILE A 722 -14.01 32.18 23.75
C ILE A 722 -13.69 32.01 25.24
N SER A 723 -12.70 31.19 25.59
CA SER A 723 -12.33 30.92 26.99
C SER A 723 -11.70 32.10 27.71
N ARG A 724 -11.28 33.14 26.98
CA ARG A 724 -10.60 34.32 27.52
C ARG A 724 -11.35 35.63 27.25
N GLN A 725 -12.65 35.56 26.95
CA GLN A 725 -13.47 36.72 26.61
C GLN A 725 -13.45 37.79 27.71
N GLN A 726 -13.52 37.37 28.97
CA GLN A 726 -13.49 38.30 30.11
C GLN A 726 -12.13 39.00 30.25
N GLU A 727 -11.02 38.26 30.17
CA GLU A 727 -9.67 38.82 30.17
C GLU A 727 -9.50 39.89 29.07
N PHE A 728 -9.98 39.55 27.88
CA PHE A 728 -9.94 40.47 26.75
C PHE A 728 -10.85 41.72 26.97
N GLY A 729 -12.03 41.52 27.59
CA GLY A 729 -12.90 42.61 27.98
C GLY A 729 -12.24 43.60 28.96
N ILE A 730 -11.56 43.06 29.98
CA ILE A 730 -10.81 43.85 30.98
C ILE A 730 -9.65 44.60 30.29
N LEU A 731 -8.85 43.93 29.44
CA LEU A 731 -7.74 44.59 28.75
C LEU A 731 -8.22 45.73 27.85
N GLN A 732 -9.37 45.57 27.18
CA GLN A 732 -9.95 46.63 26.35
C GLN A 732 -10.56 47.78 27.21
N SER A 733 -11.13 47.49 28.38
CA SER A 733 -11.60 48.50 29.29
C SER A 733 -10.47 49.37 29.86
N VAL A 734 -9.27 48.79 30.00
CA VAL A 734 -8.05 49.51 30.46
C VAL A 734 -7.39 50.30 29.30
N GLY A 735 -7.93 50.19 28.05
CA GLY A 735 -7.48 51.03 26.93
C GLY A 735 -6.78 50.28 25.80
N LEU A 736 -6.82 48.94 25.77
CA LEU A 736 -6.28 48.17 24.64
C LEU A 736 -7.14 48.39 23.39
N SER A 737 -6.59 49.01 22.35
CA SER A 737 -7.32 49.24 21.10
C SER A 737 -7.60 47.92 20.35
N SER A 738 -8.67 47.90 19.52
CA SER A 738 -9.01 46.71 18.71
C SER A 738 -7.88 46.27 17.75
N LYS A 739 -7.06 47.22 17.27
CA LYS A 739 -5.88 46.90 16.45
C LYS A 739 -4.78 46.22 17.27
N GLN A 740 -4.52 46.70 18.49
CA GLN A 740 -3.55 46.09 19.41
C GLN A 740 -4.00 44.71 19.88
N PHE A 741 -5.31 44.52 20.15
CA PHE A 741 -5.92 43.24 20.46
C PHE A 741 -5.73 42.23 19.34
N SER A 742 -6.05 42.62 18.10
CA SER A 742 -5.85 41.77 16.94
C SER A 742 -4.36 41.39 16.76
N LYS A 743 -3.44 42.36 16.93
CA LYS A 743 -1.99 42.09 16.84
C LYS A 743 -1.49 41.13 17.92
N MET A 744 -2.06 41.19 19.12
CA MET A 744 -1.77 40.23 20.20
C MET A 744 -2.19 38.82 19.83
N LEU A 745 -3.42 38.65 19.33
CA LEU A 745 -3.93 37.34 18.91
C LEU A 745 -3.16 36.78 17.70
N GLN A 746 -2.79 37.62 16.73
CA GLN A 746 -1.94 37.21 15.60
C GLN A 746 -0.58 36.68 16.07
N THR A 747 0.07 37.40 17.03
CA THR A 747 1.36 36.96 17.59
C THR A 747 1.22 35.65 18.34
N GLU A 748 0.13 35.44 19.08
CA GLU A 748 -0.15 34.18 19.78
C GLU A 748 -0.35 33.01 18.77
N CYS A 749 -1.13 33.25 17.71
CA CYS A 749 -1.32 32.29 16.63
C CYS A 749 -0.01 31.97 15.93
N PHE A 750 0.83 32.97 15.66
CA PHE A 750 2.16 32.77 15.06
C PHE A 750 3.05 31.87 15.91
N TYR A 751 3.01 31.95 17.25
CA TYR A 751 3.77 31.03 18.11
C TYR A 751 3.31 29.57 17.97
N TYR A 752 1.99 29.33 17.81
CA TYR A 752 1.48 27.97 17.55
C TYR A 752 1.95 27.45 16.20
N VAL A 753 1.82 28.25 15.14
CA VAL A 753 2.23 27.85 13.79
C VAL A 753 3.74 27.64 13.72
N ALA A 754 4.55 28.55 14.29
CA ALA A 754 6.00 28.41 14.32
C ALA A 754 6.45 27.17 15.12
N GLY A 755 5.83 26.91 16.29
CA GLY A 755 6.13 25.72 17.07
C GLY A 755 5.76 24.43 16.32
N THR A 756 4.61 24.42 15.63
CA THR A 756 4.20 23.31 14.75
C THR A 756 5.19 23.11 13.62
N ALA A 757 5.60 24.19 12.93
CA ALA A 757 6.56 24.13 11.83
C ALA A 757 7.92 23.56 12.28
N ILE A 758 8.44 24.03 13.41
CA ILE A 758 9.72 23.52 13.96
C ILE A 758 9.59 22.00 14.23
N LEU A 759 8.52 21.57 14.85
CA LEU A 759 8.30 20.15 15.20
C LEU A 759 8.14 19.28 13.95
N THR A 760 7.36 19.75 12.96
CA THR A 760 7.18 19.07 11.68
C THR A 760 8.51 18.94 10.93
N LEU A 761 9.29 20.04 10.82
CA LEU A 761 10.53 20.06 10.08
C LEU A 761 11.69 19.30 10.79
N THR A 762 11.67 19.21 12.14
CA THR A 762 12.73 18.48 12.85
C THR A 762 12.37 17.00 13.05
N ILE A 763 11.32 16.73 13.83
CA ILE A 763 10.91 15.35 14.15
C ILE A 763 10.30 14.67 12.90
N GLY A 764 9.56 15.40 12.06
CA GLY A 764 8.97 14.85 10.86
C GLY A 764 10.03 14.40 9.84
N THR A 765 11.07 15.21 9.61
CA THR A 765 12.18 14.85 8.72
C THR A 765 12.93 13.62 9.24
N LEU A 766 13.23 13.59 10.55
CA LEU A 766 13.85 12.42 11.16
C LEU A 766 12.99 11.17 11.06
N ALA A 767 11.69 11.30 11.32
CA ALA A 767 10.75 10.18 11.23
C ALA A 767 10.61 9.68 9.78
N GLY A 768 10.56 10.58 8.78
CA GLY A 768 10.55 10.21 7.36
C GLY A 768 11.82 9.45 6.95
N PHE A 769 12.97 9.90 7.39
CA PHE A 769 14.25 9.21 7.14
C PHE A 769 14.29 7.81 7.77
N ILE A 770 13.83 7.68 9.02
CA ILE A 770 13.74 6.39 9.71
C ILE A 770 12.75 5.47 8.98
N LEU A 771 11.63 6.02 8.52
CA LEU A 771 10.62 5.29 7.76
C LEU A 771 11.22 4.67 6.50
N CYS A 772 11.94 5.43 5.67
CA CYS A 772 12.63 4.90 4.49
C CYS A 772 13.61 3.77 4.85
N LYS A 773 14.38 3.91 5.93
CA LYS A 773 15.29 2.84 6.38
C LYS A 773 14.55 1.56 6.80
N VAL A 774 13.45 1.69 7.54
CA VAL A 774 12.66 0.53 8.00
C VAL A 774 12.04 -0.19 6.81
N PHE A 775 11.47 0.54 5.86
CA PHE A 775 10.88 -0.05 4.65
C PHE A 775 11.91 -0.77 3.79
N ASN A 776 13.10 -0.20 3.63
CA ASN A 776 14.20 -0.86 2.90
C ASN A 776 14.71 -2.13 3.61
N GLN A 777 14.61 -2.21 4.94
CA GLN A 777 14.96 -3.44 5.68
C GLN A 777 13.90 -4.53 5.55
N VAL A 778 12.63 -4.15 5.42
CA VAL A 778 11.52 -5.09 5.22
C VAL A 778 11.53 -5.66 3.80
N GLY A 779 11.98 -4.85 2.81
CA GLY A 779 12.14 -5.28 1.42
C GLY A 779 10.86 -5.36 0.58
N THR A 780 9.68 -5.34 1.19
CA THR A 780 8.37 -5.53 0.53
C THR A 780 7.95 -4.35 -0.35
N PHE A 781 8.51 -3.17 -0.11
CA PHE A 781 8.06 -1.92 -0.74
C PHE A 781 9.09 -1.34 -1.72
N GLY A 782 10.02 -2.16 -2.20
CA GLY A 782 11.14 -1.71 -3.03
C GLY A 782 12.16 -0.86 -2.26
N THR A 783 13.15 -0.30 -2.95
CA THR A 783 14.10 0.62 -2.33
C THR A 783 13.57 2.04 -2.37
N LEU A 784 13.51 2.64 -1.19
CA LEU A 784 13.15 4.03 -1.00
C LEU A 784 14.42 4.88 -0.87
N THR A 785 14.64 5.79 -1.80
CA THR A 785 15.66 6.83 -1.68
C THR A 785 15.04 8.06 -1.01
N TYR A 786 15.57 8.45 0.15
CA TYR A 786 15.00 9.56 0.90
C TYR A 786 14.99 10.88 0.08
N HIS A 787 13.80 11.36 -0.25
CA HIS A 787 13.56 12.68 -0.83
C HIS A 787 12.67 13.52 0.10
N PHE A 788 13.12 14.76 0.34
CA PHE A 788 12.34 15.68 1.16
C PHE A 788 11.12 16.18 0.39
N PRO A 789 9.88 16.04 0.93
CA PRO A 789 8.64 16.38 0.22
C PRO A 789 8.40 17.91 0.23
N VAL A 790 9.12 18.64 -0.63
CA VAL A 790 9.10 20.11 -0.67
C VAL A 790 7.72 20.66 -1.02
N LEU A 791 7.04 20.05 -2.00
CA LEU A 791 5.76 20.52 -2.52
C LEU A 791 4.64 20.41 -1.47
N GLU A 792 4.47 19.22 -0.90
CA GLU A 792 3.41 18.88 0.07
C GLU A 792 3.57 19.71 1.35
N ILE A 793 4.79 19.82 1.83
CA ILE A 793 5.11 20.61 3.02
C ILE A 793 4.92 22.10 2.76
N SER A 794 5.26 22.59 1.58
CA SER A 794 5.03 23.98 1.20
C SER A 794 3.53 24.29 1.14
N ILE A 795 2.72 23.41 0.52
CA ILE A 795 1.26 23.54 0.47
C ILE A 795 0.68 23.56 1.88
N TYR A 796 1.14 22.66 2.77
CA TYR A 796 0.69 22.63 4.16
C TYR A 796 1.01 23.92 4.91
N PHE A 797 2.20 24.47 4.77
CA PHE A 797 2.57 25.74 5.42
C PHE A 797 1.83 26.95 4.82
N ILE A 798 1.60 26.95 3.52
CA ILE A 798 0.76 27.97 2.86
C ILE A 798 -0.67 27.91 3.44
N ALA A 799 -1.25 26.72 3.59
CA ALA A 799 -2.56 26.55 4.20
C ALA A 799 -2.60 27.04 5.66
N LEU A 800 -1.58 26.74 6.46
CA LEU A 800 -1.44 27.27 7.82
C LEU A 800 -1.34 28.81 7.84
N PHE A 801 -0.64 29.39 6.88
CA PHE A 801 -0.53 30.84 6.74
C PHE A 801 -1.88 31.48 6.36
N PHE A 802 -2.65 30.85 5.45
CA PHE A 802 -4.01 31.32 5.13
C PHE A 802 -4.95 31.30 6.33
N ILE A 803 -4.86 30.25 7.19
CA ILE A 803 -5.63 30.19 8.43
C ILE A 803 -5.24 31.35 9.38
N LEU A 804 -3.94 31.62 9.50
CA LEU A 804 -3.46 32.76 10.30
C LEU A 804 -4.02 34.09 9.79
N ALA A 805 -4.04 34.28 8.47
CA ALA A 805 -4.63 35.46 7.85
C ALA A 805 -6.16 35.55 8.09
N ALA A 806 -6.87 34.43 7.89
CA ALA A 806 -8.32 34.36 8.14
C ALA A 806 -8.66 34.62 9.63
N TYR A 807 -7.87 34.03 10.54
CA TYR A 807 -8.01 34.27 11.98
C TYR A 807 -7.78 35.72 12.36
N SER A 808 -6.83 36.37 11.70
CA SER A 808 -6.59 37.80 11.86
C SER A 808 -7.85 38.63 11.51
N VAL A 809 -8.45 38.38 10.34
CA VAL A 809 -9.68 39.06 9.91
C VAL A 809 -10.84 38.73 10.85
N PHE A 810 -10.98 37.49 11.25
CA PHE A 810 -12.00 37.05 12.19
C PHE A 810 -11.87 37.76 13.55
N SER A 811 -10.66 37.83 14.11
CA SER A 811 -10.40 38.47 15.40
C SER A 811 -10.79 39.96 15.42
N VAL A 812 -10.52 40.65 14.30
CA VAL A 812 -10.95 42.07 14.14
C VAL A 812 -12.49 42.19 14.08
N ARG A 813 -13.15 41.33 13.28
CA ARG A 813 -14.62 41.33 13.16
C ARG A 813 -15.29 40.94 14.48
N TYR A 814 -14.76 39.96 15.17
CA TYR A 814 -15.23 39.49 16.47
C TYR A 814 -15.14 40.63 17.52
N SER A 815 -14.00 41.34 17.56
CA SER A 815 -13.80 42.49 18.46
C SER A 815 -14.79 43.63 18.22
N LYS A 816 -15.22 43.85 16.97
CA LYS A 816 -16.19 44.88 16.61
C LYS A 816 -17.65 44.51 16.91
N ARG A 817 -18.00 43.23 16.83
CA ARG A 817 -19.39 42.71 16.99
C ARG A 817 -19.83 42.60 18.45
N HIS A 818 -18.91 42.37 19.38
CA HIS A 818 -19.25 42.20 20.80
C HIS A 818 -18.72 43.35 21.63
N PRO A 819 -19.58 44.28 22.10
CA PRO A 819 -19.19 45.41 22.95
C PRO A 819 -18.48 44.95 24.23
N VAL A 820 -17.53 45.77 24.70
CA VAL A 820 -16.73 45.47 25.90
C VAL A 820 -17.59 45.17 27.13
N ILE A 821 -18.71 45.91 27.28
CA ILE A 821 -19.67 45.72 28.39
C ILE A 821 -20.33 44.34 28.36
N GLU A 822 -20.69 43.84 27.20
CA GLU A 822 -21.31 42.54 27.03
C GLU A 822 -20.33 41.37 27.37
N ARG A 823 -19.04 41.54 27.03
CA ARG A 823 -17.98 40.55 27.36
C ARG A 823 -17.68 40.50 28.87
N ILE A 824 -17.86 41.60 29.58
CA ILE A 824 -17.68 41.63 31.04
C ILE A 824 -18.91 41.06 31.75
N LYS A 825 -20.12 41.32 31.21
CA LYS A 825 -21.40 40.87 31.78
C LYS A 825 -21.73 39.38 31.58
N THR A 826 -21.11 38.68 30.68
CA THR A 826 -21.44 37.25 30.33
C THR A 826 -21.25 36.25 31.48
N MET A 827 -20.88 36.68 32.66
CA MET A 827 -20.75 35.85 33.86
C MET A 827 -21.42 36.44 35.12
N GLY A 828 -22.36 37.40 35.01
CA GLY A 828 -23.19 37.86 36.13
C GLY A 828 -24.46 37.02 36.26
#